data_728199884512a84a5196ed78545e781d
#
_entry.id   728199884512a84a5196ed78545e781d
#
_cell.length_a   1.000
_cell.length_b   1.000
_cell.length_c   1.000
_cell.angle_alpha   90.00
_cell.angle_beta   90.00
_cell.angle_gamma   90.00
#
_symmetry.space_group_name_H-M   'P 1'
#
loop_
_entity.id
_entity.type
_entity.pdbx_description
1 polymer ?
#
loop_
_entity_poly.entity_id
_entity_poly.type
_entity_poly.pdbx_seq_one_letter_code
_entity_poly.pdbx_strand_id
1 'polypeptide(L)'
;MLSRYGRRVTNVYEPKMGRIPIRDLAPQQPDNNWPAKAFVGEVVPFQATVFKEGHDILGVDLLLTTPDGVQSKHRMHEAGVGFDRWEVEVLLDLQGTWVYSVQAWNDDWATWLHNAEIKIPAGIDVKLMLLMGTSLLARAVKGDPTNKILTDTAKVMGTRSLSPAARFEVALDPRVTAEIGKTPLASLTTLSLPLEVRVERARAGSGSWYEFFPRSEGAKRSTDGTWTSGTLRTAARRLPNVAGMGFDVIYLPPIHPIGVSFRKGPNNTLDPGPNDPGSPWAIGSKDGGHDAIHPDLGTVSDFEVFVDTAKKNGLEVALDLALQCSPDHPWVVDHPEWFTTLPDGSIAYAENPPKKYQDIYPINFDNDPIGIRTEVLRIVRYWIGLGVTIFRVDNPHTKPLQFWEWMLHQVSTEFPGVVFLAEAFTRPAMMYSLGQAGFQQSYSYFTWRNTKVELEEFFTEISHEHAAYFRPNLFVNTPDILTEFLQFGGPPAYKIRAALAATASPSWGVYAGYELYENVARVGSEENIDNEKYQYKSRDFGAAEAAGRSLAPYITQLNRIRAEHPALRQLRNLDIHWSDDTSILVYSKYLDGKFTRSGRGDAIIVVANLDPHSARETTVYLDPTRFGVNPDEPFEVTDLITRQKFIWGQQNFVRLDAFIEPVHILRVELPRGK
;
A
#
# COMPACT_ATOMS: atom_id res chain seq x y z
N MET A 1 -6.09 -71.86 -27.42
CA MET A 1 -6.88 -70.96 -26.56
C MET A 1 -6.12 -70.80 -25.25
N LEU A 2 -5.33 -69.83 -25.11
CA LEU A 2 -4.74 -69.40 -23.82
C LEU A 2 -4.80 -67.88 -23.69
N SER A 3 -5.53 -67.52 -22.68
CA SER A 3 -5.94 -66.18 -22.30
C SER A 3 -4.77 -65.21 -22.10
N ARG A 4 -4.81 -64.07 -22.81
CA ARG A 4 -4.01 -62.90 -22.53
C ARG A 4 -4.68 -62.16 -21.34
N TYR A 5 -4.20 -62.38 -20.14
CA TYR A 5 -4.45 -61.44 -19.03
C TYR A 5 -3.50 -60.26 -19.18
N GLY A 6 -4.01 -59.20 -19.79
CA GLY A 6 -3.37 -57.93 -19.76
C GLY A 6 -3.24 -57.43 -18.30
N ARG A 7 -2.01 -57.08 -17.86
CA ARG A 7 -1.81 -56.30 -16.65
C ARG A 7 -2.62 -55.02 -16.81
N ARG A 8 -3.70 -54.88 -16.04
CA ARG A 8 -4.29 -53.56 -15.77
C ARG A 8 -3.22 -52.78 -15.00
N VAL A 9 -2.58 -51.84 -15.65
CA VAL A 9 -1.90 -50.75 -14.97
C VAL A 9 -3.02 -49.98 -14.28
N THR A 10 -3.28 -50.26 -13.03
CA THR A 10 -4.10 -49.39 -12.19
C THR A 10 -3.31 -48.14 -12.02
N ASN A 11 -3.69 -47.06 -12.74
CA ASN A 11 -3.27 -45.71 -12.36
C ASN A 11 -3.82 -45.47 -10.97
N VAL A 12 -3.01 -45.71 -9.96
CA VAL A 12 -3.35 -45.36 -8.59
C VAL A 12 -3.33 -43.86 -8.54
N TYR A 13 -4.49 -43.23 -8.37
CA TYR A 13 -4.58 -41.78 -8.16
C TYR A 13 -3.92 -41.46 -6.82
N GLU A 14 -2.89 -40.64 -6.84
CA GLU A 14 -2.29 -40.12 -5.64
C GLU A 14 -2.98 -38.80 -5.22
N PRO A 15 -3.55 -38.73 -4.02
CA PRO A 15 -4.17 -37.51 -3.53
C PRO A 15 -3.17 -36.35 -3.50
N LYS A 16 -3.58 -35.18 -4.02
CA LYS A 16 -2.77 -33.96 -4.00
C LYS A 16 -2.83 -33.22 -2.66
N MET A 17 -3.88 -33.46 -1.87
CA MET A 17 -4.01 -32.88 -0.54
C MET A 17 -3.22 -33.72 0.46
N GLY A 18 -2.52 -33.03 1.38
CA GLY A 18 -1.93 -33.69 2.54
C GLY A 18 -2.97 -34.28 3.49
N ARG A 19 -2.53 -35.04 4.50
CA ARG A 19 -3.41 -35.68 5.48
C ARG A 19 -4.29 -34.68 6.23
N ILE A 20 -3.76 -33.47 6.50
CA ILE A 20 -4.48 -32.31 6.96
C ILE A 20 -4.49 -31.30 5.82
N PRO A 21 -5.63 -31.01 5.17
CA PRO A 21 -5.71 -30.04 4.11
C PRO A 21 -5.27 -28.66 4.55
N ILE A 22 -4.41 -28.01 3.77
CA ILE A 22 -3.98 -26.62 3.92
C ILE A 22 -4.31 -25.91 2.61
N ARG A 23 -5.15 -24.87 2.67
CA ARG A 23 -5.68 -24.14 1.53
C ARG A 23 -5.67 -22.64 1.75
N ASP A 24 -5.96 -21.89 0.71
CA ASP A 24 -6.23 -20.46 0.74
C ASP A 24 -5.16 -19.67 1.53
N LEU A 25 -3.88 -19.99 1.23
CA LEU A 25 -2.75 -19.30 1.85
C LEU A 25 -2.76 -17.81 1.45
N ALA A 26 -2.46 -16.95 2.42
CA ALA A 26 -2.26 -15.53 2.19
C ALA A 26 -1.03 -15.05 3.00
N PRO A 27 -0.30 -14.00 2.50
CA PRO A 27 -0.57 -13.23 1.29
C PRO A 27 -0.13 -13.95 0.02
N GLN A 28 -0.96 -13.98 -0.99
CA GLN A 28 -0.69 -14.56 -2.31
C GLN A 28 -1.29 -13.69 -3.40
N GLN A 29 -0.63 -13.59 -4.54
CA GLN A 29 -1.23 -12.96 -5.71
C GLN A 29 -2.17 -13.95 -6.43
N PRO A 30 -3.21 -13.45 -7.13
CA PRO A 30 -3.99 -14.30 -8.04
C PRO A 30 -3.08 -15.03 -9.02
N ASP A 31 -3.43 -16.28 -9.37
CA ASP A 31 -2.70 -17.15 -10.29
C ASP A 31 -1.26 -17.52 -9.87
N ASN A 32 -0.76 -16.98 -8.78
CA ASN A 32 0.56 -17.26 -8.20
C ASN A 32 1.74 -17.16 -9.19
N ASN A 33 1.63 -16.26 -10.19
CA ASN A 33 2.68 -16.03 -11.18
C ASN A 33 3.81 -15.13 -10.65
N TRP A 34 3.51 -14.30 -9.66
CA TRP A 34 4.45 -13.36 -9.03
C TRP A 34 4.36 -13.46 -7.50
N PRO A 35 5.44 -13.15 -6.76
CA PRO A 35 5.41 -13.12 -5.31
C PRO A 35 4.43 -12.06 -4.80
N ALA A 36 3.81 -12.32 -3.65
CA ALA A 36 3.07 -11.28 -2.93
C ALA A 36 4.00 -10.13 -2.56
N LYS A 37 3.46 -8.93 -2.40
CA LYS A 37 4.23 -7.72 -2.09
C LYS A 37 4.07 -7.29 -0.65
N ALA A 38 5.15 -6.81 -0.08
CA ALA A 38 5.20 -6.08 1.18
C ALA A 38 6.30 -5.01 1.12
N PHE A 39 6.44 -4.20 2.16
CA PHE A 39 7.54 -3.24 2.29
C PHE A 39 8.15 -3.31 3.70
N VAL A 40 9.39 -2.87 3.81
CA VAL A 40 10.13 -2.87 5.10
C VAL A 40 9.38 -2.07 6.16
N GLY A 41 9.05 -2.74 7.27
CA GLY A 41 8.27 -2.18 8.36
C GLY A 41 6.76 -2.40 8.25
N GLU A 42 6.31 -3.14 7.24
CA GLU A 42 4.92 -3.56 7.15
C GLU A 42 4.67 -4.81 8.02
N VAL A 43 3.58 -4.78 8.76
CA VAL A 43 3.04 -5.95 9.45
C VAL A 43 2.09 -6.67 8.49
N VAL A 44 2.42 -7.91 8.17
CA VAL A 44 1.68 -8.71 7.20
C VAL A 44 0.94 -9.83 7.92
N PRO A 45 -0.37 -9.96 7.76
CA PRO A 45 -1.13 -11.11 8.21
C PRO A 45 -0.88 -12.30 7.28
N PHE A 46 -0.29 -13.36 7.81
CA PHE A 46 -0.20 -14.65 7.15
C PHE A 46 -1.39 -15.51 7.56
N GLN A 47 -2.07 -16.07 6.58
CA GLN A 47 -3.30 -16.80 6.81
C GLN A 47 -3.35 -18.11 6.02
N ALA A 48 -4.12 -19.07 6.52
CA ALA A 48 -4.43 -20.33 5.84
C ALA A 48 -5.77 -20.89 6.29
N THR A 49 -6.47 -21.62 5.42
CA THR A 49 -7.59 -22.46 5.78
C THR A 49 -7.05 -23.86 6.08
N VAL A 50 -7.19 -24.33 7.34
CA VAL A 50 -6.69 -25.63 7.79
C VAL A 50 -7.78 -26.36 8.56
N PHE A 51 -8.11 -27.56 8.10
CA PHE A 51 -9.17 -28.36 8.70
C PHE A 51 -8.87 -29.86 8.62
N LYS A 52 -9.59 -30.66 9.40
CA LYS A 52 -9.51 -32.12 9.41
C LYS A 52 -10.87 -32.72 9.78
N GLU A 53 -11.17 -33.88 9.30
CA GLU A 53 -12.32 -34.65 9.76
C GLU A 53 -12.19 -35.04 11.25
N GLY A 54 -13.30 -35.16 11.94
CA GLY A 54 -13.36 -35.53 13.37
C GLY A 54 -13.33 -34.32 14.31
N HIS A 55 -12.87 -34.55 15.52
CA HIS A 55 -12.90 -33.56 16.62
C HIS A 55 -11.52 -33.35 17.26
N ASP A 56 -10.45 -33.79 16.58
CA ASP A 56 -9.11 -33.59 17.08
C ASP A 56 -8.72 -32.10 16.96
N ILE A 57 -7.97 -31.61 17.92
CA ILE A 57 -7.44 -30.25 17.93
C ILE A 57 -6.20 -30.21 17.03
N LEU A 58 -6.16 -29.18 16.19
CA LEU A 58 -5.04 -28.94 15.29
C LEU A 58 -4.07 -27.92 15.87
N GLY A 59 -2.78 -28.09 15.54
CA GLY A 59 -1.78 -27.07 15.66
C GLY A 59 -1.36 -26.61 14.28
N VAL A 60 -1.15 -25.30 14.14
CA VAL A 60 -0.73 -24.68 12.86
C VAL A 60 0.40 -23.70 13.13
N ASP A 61 1.51 -23.81 12.38
CA ASP A 61 2.63 -22.91 12.42
C ASP A 61 2.93 -22.33 11.04
N LEU A 62 3.25 -21.05 11.00
CA LEU A 62 3.93 -20.41 9.88
C LEU A 62 5.43 -20.69 10.01
N LEU A 63 6.02 -21.25 8.96
CA LEU A 63 7.47 -21.36 8.79
C LEU A 63 7.91 -20.26 7.85
N LEU A 64 8.80 -19.38 8.30
CA LEU A 64 9.21 -18.19 7.56
C LEU A 64 10.72 -18.17 7.42
N THR A 65 11.20 -17.89 6.21
CA THR A 65 12.64 -17.75 5.90
C THR A 65 12.88 -16.33 5.38
N THR A 66 13.79 -15.64 6.03
CA THR A 66 14.20 -14.27 5.66
C THR A 66 15.08 -14.26 4.39
N PRO A 67 15.30 -13.09 3.75
CA PRO A 67 16.18 -12.99 2.58
C PRO A 67 17.63 -13.44 2.82
N ASP A 68 18.14 -13.34 4.05
CA ASP A 68 19.47 -13.80 4.46
C ASP A 68 19.49 -15.27 4.94
N GLY A 69 18.36 -15.99 4.81
CA GLY A 69 18.26 -17.43 5.06
C GLY A 69 17.97 -17.82 6.51
N VAL A 70 17.69 -16.87 7.40
CA VAL A 70 17.29 -17.16 8.79
C VAL A 70 15.87 -17.71 8.81
N GLN A 71 15.68 -18.85 9.46
CA GLN A 71 14.39 -19.49 9.62
C GLN A 71 13.78 -19.15 10.97
N SER A 72 12.47 -18.88 10.96
CA SER A 72 11.65 -18.67 12.15
C SER A 72 10.35 -19.44 12.06
N LYS A 73 9.77 -19.69 13.23
CA LYS A 73 8.48 -20.38 13.36
C LYS A 73 7.54 -19.51 14.20
N HIS A 74 6.33 -19.29 13.69
CA HIS A 74 5.32 -18.49 14.35
C HIS A 74 4.04 -19.33 14.52
N ARG A 75 3.55 -19.47 15.74
CA ARG A 75 2.28 -20.15 16.02
C ARG A 75 1.12 -19.34 15.47
N MET A 76 0.30 -19.96 14.62
CA MET A 76 -0.94 -19.41 14.14
C MET A 76 -2.08 -19.71 15.11
N HIS A 77 -3.10 -18.85 15.12
CA HIS A 77 -4.32 -19.01 15.90
C HIS A 77 -5.55 -18.93 14.98
N GLU A 78 -6.67 -19.46 15.42
CA GLU A 78 -7.92 -19.37 14.68
C GLU A 78 -8.42 -17.92 14.61
N ALA A 79 -8.70 -17.44 13.41
CA ALA A 79 -9.26 -16.11 13.14
C ALA A 79 -10.80 -16.08 13.26
N GLY A 80 -11.35 -16.78 14.23
CA GLY A 80 -12.78 -16.91 14.48
C GLY A 80 -13.19 -18.37 14.61
N VAL A 81 -14.06 -18.64 15.58
CA VAL A 81 -14.51 -20.00 15.89
C VAL A 81 -15.34 -20.56 14.75
N GLY A 82 -14.94 -21.74 14.23
CA GLY A 82 -15.68 -22.50 13.24
C GLY A 82 -15.48 -22.08 11.78
N PHE A 83 -14.54 -21.20 11.50
CA PHE A 83 -14.20 -20.80 10.13
C PHE A 83 -13.00 -21.58 9.57
N ASP A 84 -12.31 -22.40 10.36
CA ASP A 84 -11.09 -23.11 9.99
C ASP A 84 -9.98 -22.19 9.43
N ARG A 85 -10.10 -20.87 9.69
CA ARG A 85 -9.17 -19.85 9.24
C ARG A 85 -8.13 -19.58 10.32
N TRP A 86 -6.87 -19.77 9.98
CA TRP A 86 -5.74 -19.59 10.88
C TRP A 86 -4.91 -18.39 10.44
N GLU A 87 -4.40 -17.61 11.39
CA GLU A 87 -3.61 -16.41 11.10
C GLU A 87 -2.50 -16.15 12.11
N VAL A 88 -1.50 -15.41 11.65
CA VAL A 88 -0.48 -14.77 12.47
C VAL A 88 0.07 -13.55 11.77
N GLU A 89 0.25 -12.48 12.50
CA GLU A 89 0.89 -11.26 12.00
C GLU A 89 2.39 -11.30 12.21
N VAL A 90 3.15 -10.90 11.19
CA VAL A 90 4.61 -10.80 11.25
C VAL A 90 5.08 -9.48 10.67
N LEU A 91 6.00 -8.81 11.39
CA LEU A 91 6.70 -7.63 10.90
C LEU A 91 7.80 -8.06 9.91
N LEU A 92 7.73 -7.55 8.67
CA LEU A 92 8.75 -7.79 7.66
C LEU A 92 9.74 -6.62 7.64
N ASP A 93 10.91 -6.81 8.25
CA ASP A 93 11.88 -5.75 8.54
C ASP A 93 13.13 -5.76 7.64
N LEU A 94 13.26 -6.76 6.76
CA LEU A 94 14.36 -6.87 5.81
C LEU A 94 13.88 -6.78 4.37
N GLN A 95 14.54 -5.99 3.55
CA GLN A 95 14.29 -5.93 2.12
C GLN A 95 14.81 -7.19 1.42
N GLY A 96 13.99 -7.74 0.50
CA GLY A 96 14.33 -8.93 -0.29
C GLY A 96 13.19 -9.91 -0.40
N THR A 97 13.48 -11.11 -0.86
CA THR A 97 12.48 -12.18 -1.00
C THR A 97 12.43 -13.01 0.28
N TRP A 98 11.27 -13.01 0.92
CA TRP A 98 10.93 -13.89 2.02
C TRP A 98 10.20 -15.12 1.48
N VAL A 99 10.43 -16.28 2.10
CA VAL A 99 9.76 -17.53 1.73
C VAL A 99 8.96 -18.04 2.92
N TYR A 100 7.72 -18.43 2.71
CA TYR A 100 6.90 -18.98 3.78
C TYR A 100 6.19 -20.27 3.38
N SER A 101 5.93 -21.11 4.38
CA SER A 101 5.08 -22.29 4.29
C SER A 101 4.25 -22.42 5.56
N VAL A 102 3.10 -23.08 5.45
CA VAL A 102 2.25 -23.39 6.60
C VAL A 102 2.39 -24.89 6.92
N GLN A 103 2.66 -25.20 8.19
CA GLN A 103 2.71 -26.54 8.70
C GLN A 103 1.52 -26.79 9.64
N ALA A 104 0.77 -27.84 9.39
CA ALA A 104 -0.33 -28.25 10.24
C ALA A 104 -0.12 -29.67 10.78
N TRP A 105 -0.58 -29.94 11.98
CA TRP A 105 -0.53 -31.25 12.61
C TRP A 105 -1.69 -31.49 13.56
N ASN A 106 -1.96 -32.78 13.85
CA ASN A 106 -2.84 -33.16 14.92
C ASN A 106 -2.13 -32.94 16.26
N ASP A 107 -2.66 -32.09 17.13
CA ASP A 107 -2.11 -31.84 18.46
C ASP A 107 -2.62 -32.91 19.43
N ASP A 108 -1.80 -33.95 19.61
CA ASP A 108 -2.15 -35.10 20.45
C ASP A 108 -2.39 -34.70 21.93
N TRP A 109 -1.60 -33.72 22.43
CA TRP A 109 -1.75 -33.22 23.79
C TRP A 109 -3.01 -32.41 23.98
N ALA A 110 -3.24 -31.44 23.16
CA ALA A 110 -4.44 -30.59 23.25
C ALA A 110 -5.73 -31.43 23.06
N THR A 111 -5.73 -32.34 22.09
CA THR A 111 -6.84 -33.27 21.85
C THR A 111 -7.12 -34.14 23.09
N TRP A 112 -6.06 -34.70 23.68
CA TRP A 112 -6.23 -35.49 24.89
C TRP A 112 -6.70 -34.65 26.06
N LEU A 113 -6.13 -33.49 26.30
CA LEU A 113 -6.47 -32.58 27.39
C LEU A 113 -7.94 -32.20 27.35
N HIS A 114 -8.42 -31.75 26.20
CA HIS A 114 -9.84 -31.42 25.98
C HIS A 114 -10.74 -32.58 26.30
N ASN A 115 -10.45 -33.79 25.83
CA ASN A 115 -11.24 -34.97 26.11
C ASN A 115 -11.18 -35.34 27.60
N ALA A 116 -10.03 -35.20 28.26
CA ALA A 116 -9.83 -35.51 29.65
C ALA A 116 -10.57 -34.55 30.59
N GLU A 117 -10.61 -33.25 30.25
CA GLU A 117 -11.40 -32.23 30.97
C GLU A 117 -12.89 -32.54 31.02
N ILE A 118 -13.42 -33.17 29.99
CA ILE A 118 -14.83 -33.58 29.91
C ILE A 118 -15.07 -34.95 30.62
N LYS A 119 -14.24 -35.94 30.28
CA LYS A 119 -14.48 -37.34 30.68
C LYS A 119 -14.11 -37.66 32.11
N ILE A 120 -13.00 -37.12 32.64
CA ILE A 120 -12.52 -37.44 33.98
C ILE A 120 -13.51 -36.95 35.05
N PRO A 121 -13.98 -35.69 35.04
CA PRO A 121 -15.00 -35.24 35.98
C PRO A 121 -16.34 -35.99 35.86
N ALA A 122 -16.70 -36.40 34.66
CA ALA A 122 -17.91 -37.19 34.40
C ALA A 122 -17.80 -38.67 34.82
N GLY A 123 -16.61 -39.13 35.26
CA GLY A 123 -16.37 -40.52 35.63
C GLY A 123 -16.29 -41.49 34.43
N ILE A 124 -16.14 -40.96 33.20
CA ILE A 124 -16.14 -41.72 31.95
C ILE A 124 -14.68 -42.04 31.57
N ASP A 125 -14.36 -43.30 31.27
CA ASP A 125 -13.05 -43.75 30.76
C ASP A 125 -11.85 -43.29 31.61
N VAL A 126 -12.02 -42.96 32.88
CA VAL A 126 -11.03 -42.29 33.74
C VAL A 126 -9.66 -42.97 33.71
N LYS A 127 -9.64 -44.31 33.85
CA LYS A 127 -8.40 -45.09 33.83
C LYS A 127 -7.70 -44.96 32.46
N LEU A 128 -8.44 -44.99 31.38
CA LEU A 128 -7.94 -44.88 30.02
C LEU A 128 -7.39 -43.47 29.76
N MET A 129 -8.13 -42.41 30.13
CA MET A 129 -7.70 -41.02 30.00
C MET A 129 -6.37 -40.76 30.73
N LEU A 130 -6.24 -41.24 31.98
CA LEU A 130 -5.00 -41.10 32.73
C LEU A 130 -3.84 -41.92 32.14
N LEU A 131 -4.10 -43.06 31.52
CA LEU A 131 -3.08 -43.88 30.86
C LEU A 131 -2.59 -43.17 29.59
N MET A 132 -3.51 -42.62 28.78
CA MET A 132 -3.18 -41.86 27.56
C MET A 132 -2.34 -40.63 27.90
N GLY A 133 -2.77 -39.81 28.89
CA GLY A 133 -2.02 -38.61 29.27
C GLY A 133 -0.63 -38.94 29.83
N THR A 134 -0.50 -39.99 30.62
CA THR A 134 0.79 -40.47 31.12
C THR A 134 1.71 -40.88 29.96
N SER A 135 1.14 -41.53 28.93
CA SER A 135 1.93 -41.91 27.72
C SER A 135 2.39 -40.69 26.92
N LEU A 136 1.51 -39.68 26.78
CA LEU A 136 1.85 -38.41 26.10
C LEU A 136 2.94 -37.67 26.86
N LEU A 137 2.83 -37.54 28.19
CA LEU A 137 3.89 -36.93 29.01
C LEU A 137 5.20 -37.69 28.91
N ALA A 138 5.16 -39.02 28.85
CA ALA A 138 6.37 -39.83 28.66
C ALA A 138 7.05 -39.56 27.30
N ARG A 139 6.25 -39.32 26.25
CA ARG A 139 6.79 -38.87 24.95
C ARG A 139 7.40 -37.47 25.03
N ALA A 140 6.76 -36.53 25.73
CA ALA A 140 7.29 -35.18 25.94
C ALA A 140 8.60 -35.20 26.73
N VAL A 141 8.66 -35.93 27.85
CA VAL A 141 9.85 -36.09 28.66
C VAL A 141 10.98 -36.78 27.89
N LYS A 142 10.68 -37.76 27.02
CA LYS A 142 11.68 -38.37 26.12
C LYS A 142 12.29 -37.34 25.17
N GLY A 143 11.52 -36.36 24.71
CA GLY A 143 11.99 -35.27 23.85
C GLY A 143 12.88 -34.28 24.59
N ASP A 144 12.56 -33.99 25.87
CA ASP A 144 13.37 -33.11 26.74
C ASP A 144 13.45 -33.70 28.17
N PRO A 145 14.38 -34.61 28.46
CA PRO A 145 14.50 -35.21 29.77
C PRO A 145 14.96 -34.23 30.87
N THR A 146 15.47 -33.07 30.51
CA THR A 146 15.96 -32.05 31.45
C THR A 146 14.85 -31.09 31.94
N ASN A 147 13.70 -31.12 31.31
CA ASN A 147 12.56 -30.28 31.64
C ASN A 147 11.89 -30.77 32.94
N LYS A 148 12.13 -30.02 34.03
CA LYS A 148 11.59 -30.36 35.36
C LYS A 148 10.05 -30.32 35.41
N ILE A 149 9.41 -29.36 34.70
CA ILE A 149 7.97 -29.25 34.71
C ILE A 149 7.35 -30.53 34.12
N LEU A 150 7.84 -30.97 32.95
CA LEU A 150 7.33 -32.17 32.30
C LEU A 150 7.64 -33.45 33.09
N THR A 151 8.86 -33.58 33.67
CA THR A 151 9.26 -34.75 34.44
C THR A 151 8.48 -34.87 35.74
N ASP A 152 8.29 -33.77 36.48
CA ASP A 152 7.53 -33.75 37.73
C ASP A 152 6.05 -34.05 37.48
N THR A 153 5.46 -33.44 36.43
CA THR A 153 4.10 -33.71 36.01
C THR A 153 3.88 -35.17 35.63
N ALA A 154 4.81 -35.75 34.85
CA ALA A 154 4.72 -37.15 34.45
C ALA A 154 4.81 -38.09 35.66
N LYS A 155 5.65 -37.77 36.66
CA LYS A 155 5.81 -38.53 37.91
C LYS A 155 4.49 -38.51 38.73
N VAL A 156 3.89 -37.31 38.95
CA VAL A 156 2.68 -37.17 39.72
C VAL A 156 1.53 -37.87 38.99
N MET A 157 1.37 -37.66 37.72
CA MET A 157 0.32 -38.26 36.90
C MET A 157 0.42 -39.79 36.83
N GLY A 158 1.65 -40.33 36.87
CA GLY A 158 1.92 -41.76 36.93
C GLY A 158 1.71 -42.40 38.31
N THR A 159 1.56 -41.62 39.39
CA THR A 159 1.50 -42.13 40.79
C THR A 159 0.12 -42.70 41.10
N ARG A 160 -0.01 -44.02 41.07
CA ARG A 160 -1.30 -44.73 41.21
C ARG A 160 -1.91 -44.64 42.61
N SER A 161 -1.18 -44.25 43.65
CA SER A 161 -1.67 -44.04 45.02
C SER A 161 -2.47 -42.74 45.19
N LEU A 162 -2.36 -41.81 44.21
CA LEU A 162 -3.11 -40.56 44.18
C LEU A 162 -4.51 -40.77 43.52
N SER A 163 -5.47 -39.97 43.95
CA SER A 163 -6.81 -39.97 43.31
C SER A 163 -6.75 -39.59 41.83
N PRO A 164 -7.68 -40.04 40.99
CA PRO A 164 -7.74 -39.64 39.61
C PRO A 164 -7.75 -38.12 39.42
N ALA A 165 -8.49 -37.39 40.23
CA ALA A 165 -8.58 -35.94 40.21
C ALA A 165 -7.21 -35.30 40.49
N ALA A 166 -6.52 -35.69 41.55
CA ALA A 166 -5.18 -35.16 41.88
C ALA A 166 -4.13 -35.49 40.83
N ARG A 167 -4.25 -36.63 40.14
CA ARG A 167 -3.36 -36.99 39.01
C ARG A 167 -3.65 -36.17 37.77
N PHE A 168 -4.89 -35.77 37.53
CA PHE A 168 -5.28 -34.97 36.37
C PHE A 168 -4.98 -33.48 36.59
N GLU A 169 -5.18 -32.98 37.82
CA GLU A 169 -5.00 -31.56 38.16
C GLU A 169 -3.63 -30.99 37.74
N VAL A 170 -2.55 -31.79 37.87
CA VAL A 170 -1.22 -31.36 37.46
C VAL A 170 -1.04 -31.16 35.95
N ALA A 171 -1.91 -31.81 35.14
CA ALA A 171 -1.91 -31.63 33.69
C ALA A 171 -2.63 -30.36 33.27
N LEU A 172 -3.48 -29.78 34.12
CA LEU A 172 -4.20 -28.52 33.89
C LEU A 172 -3.31 -27.29 34.14
N ASP A 173 -2.11 -27.48 34.70
CA ASP A 173 -1.17 -26.35 34.87
C ASP A 173 -0.79 -25.76 33.51
N PRO A 174 -1.08 -24.47 33.27
CA PRO A 174 -0.77 -23.83 31.99
C PRO A 174 0.70 -23.93 31.58
N ARG A 175 1.61 -24.05 32.57
CA ARG A 175 3.05 -24.23 32.33
C ARG A 175 3.36 -25.53 31.60
N VAL A 176 2.59 -26.60 31.86
CA VAL A 176 2.77 -27.90 31.18
C VAL A 176 2.44 -27.78 29.70
N THR A 177 1.27 -27.18 29.38
CA THR A 177 0.88 -26.93 27.99
C THR A 177 1.86 -25.99 27.27
N ALA A 178 2.36 -24.95 27.97
CA ALA A 178 3.38 -24.04 27.42
C ALA A 178 4.69 -24.76 27.11
N GLU A 179 5.16 -25.66 27.99
CA GLU A 179 6.38 -26.45 27.76
C GLU A 179 6.19 -27.45 26.60
N ILE A 180 5.07 -28.17 26.54
CA ILE A 180 4.75 -29.05 25.40
C ILE A 180 4.63 -28.26 24.11
N GLY A 181 4.08 -27.03 24.16
CA GLY A 181 3.94 -26.13 23.02
C GLY A 181 5.25 -25.72 22.34
N LYS A 182 6.38 -25.75 23.08
CA LYS A 182 7.72 -25.50 22.50
C LYS A 182 8.15 -26.62 21.55
N THR A 183 7.78 -27.85 21.86
CA THR A 183 8.01 -29.03 21.02
C THR A 183 6.75 -29.89 21.00
N PRO A 184 5.78 -29.52 20.15
CA PRO A 184 4.45 -30.15 20.13
C PRO A 184 4.50 -31.65 19.93
N LEU A 185 3.60 -32.38 20.59
CA LEU A 185 3.39 -33.81 20.35
C LEU A 185 2.56 -34.00 19.07
N ALA A 186 3.19 -33.67 17.95
CA ALA A 186 2.56 -33.66 16.65
C ALA A 186 2.42 -35.08 16.06
N SER A 187 1.27 -35.32 15.42
CA SER A 187 1.04 -36.46 14.53
C SER A 187 0.35 -35.99 13.25
N LEU A 188 0.38 -36.80 12.17
CA LEU A 188 -0.26 -36.52 10.89
C LEU A 188 0.17 -35.18 10.26
N THR A 189 1.43 -34.80 10.40
CA THR A 189 1.93 -33.52 9.90
C THR A 189 1.79 -33.35 8.40
N THR A 190 1.31 -32.19 7.97
CA THR A 190 1.27 -31.73 6.58
C THR A 190 2.00 -30.41 6.44
N LEU A 191 2.73 -30.21 5.35
CA LEU A 191 3.42 -28.97 5.00
C LEU A 191 2.90 -28.48 3.67
N SER A 192 2.57 -27.19 3.56
CA SER A 192 2.22 -26.56 2.29
C SER A 192 3.43 -26.40 1.37
N LEU A 193 3.15 -26.18 0.08
CA LEU A 193 4.19 -25.69 -0.83
C LEU A 193 4.68 -24.29 -0.35
N PRO A 194 5.95 -23.97 -0.59
CA PRO A 194 6.47 -22.64 -0.26
C PRO A 194 5.89 -21.57 -1.19
N LEU A 195 5.64 -20.39 -0.63
CA LEU A 195 5.25 -19.18 -1.35
C LEU A 195 6.22 -18.05 -1.01
N GLU A 196 6.25 -17.05 -1.89
CA GLU A 196 7.18 -15.93 -1.77
C GLU A 196 6.47 -14.62 -1.47
N VAL A 197 7.13 -13.79 -0.65
CA VAL A 197 6.76 -12.40 -0.41
C VAL A 197 7.95 -11.52 -0.75
N ARG A 198 7.79 -10.63 -1.72
CA ARG A 198 8.80 -9.62 -2.07
C ARG A 198 8.63 -8.40 -1.17
N VAL A 199 9.58 -8.19 -0.28
CA VAL A 199 9.64 -7.04 0.62
C VAL A 199 10.51 -5.97 -0.01
N GLU A 200 9.89 -4.86 -0.36
CA GLU A 200 10.54 -3.71 -0.98
C GLU A 200 10.93 -2.68 0.09
N ARG A 201 11.75 -1.68 -0.27
CA ARG A 201 12.12 -0.63 0.68
C ARG A 201 10.89 0.12 1.22
N ALA A 202 11.00 0.73 2.41
CA ALA A 202 9.88 1.38 3.08
C ALA A 202 9.17 2.43 2.20
N ARG A 203 9.91 3.18 1.38
CA ARG A 203 9.34 4.20 0.47
C ARG A 203 8.45 3.60 -0.63
N ALA A 204 8.61 2.35 -0.99
CA ALA A 204 7.71 1.66 -1.92
C ALA A 204 6.28 1.50 -1.37
N GLY A 205 6.11 1.52 -0.06
CA GLY A 205 4.81 1.37 0.59
C GLY A 205 4.29 2.60 1.31
N SER A 206 5.16 3.55 1.71
CA SER A 206 4.74 4.67 2.54
C SER A 206 5.44 5.97 2.13
N GLY A 207 4.67 7.05 1.99
CA GLY A 207 5.21 8.37 1.69
C GLY A 207 4.14 9.45 1.49
N SER A 208 4.58 10.69 1.64
CA SER A 208 3.78 11.89 1.37
C SER A 208 4.40 12.62 0.19
N TRP A 209 3.63 12.81 -0.88
CA TRP A 209 4.13 13.31 -2.17
C TRP A 209 3.64 14.71 -2.47
N TYR A 210 4.51 15.53 -3.05
CA TYR A 210 4.19 16.87 -3.53
C TYR A 210 4.60 17.02 -4.99
N GLU A 211 3.65 17.28 -5.88
CA GLU A 211 3.86 17.52 -7.29
C GLU A 211 3.93 19.01 -7.57
N PHE A 212 4.92 19.48 -8.35
CA PHE A 212 4.96 20.83 -8.88
C PHE A 212 5.75 20.92 -10.19
N PHE A 213 5.45 21.96 -10.97
CA PHE A 213 6.15 22.24 -12.23
C PHE A 213 7.37 23.11 -11.98
N PRO A 214 8.61 22.65 -12.20
CA PRO A 214 9.81 23.46 -11.99
C PRO A 214 9.80 24.77 -12.76
N ARG A 215 9.21 24.77 -13.98
CA ARG A 215 9.11 25.94 -14.83
C ARG A 215 8.24 27.07 -14.26
N SER A 216 7.31 26.75 -13.34
CA SER A 216 6.47 27.75 -12.65
C SER A 216 7.13 28.29 -11.40
N GLU A 217 8.00 27.52 -10.75
CA GLU A 217 8.66 27.93 -9.51
C GLU A 217 9.73 29.00 -9.76
N GLY A 218 9.34 30.23 -9.44
CA GLY A 218 10.15 31.43 -9.72
C GLY A 218 9.94 32.02 -11.12
N ALA A 219 8.94 31.55 -11.86
CA ALA A 219 8.51 32.19 -13.10
C ALA A 219 8.06 33.63 -12.84
N LYS A 220 8.35 34.53 -13.80
CA LYS A 220 8.02 35.95 -13.70
C LYS A 220 7.27 36.41 -14.92
N ARG A 221 6.25 37.22 -14.71
CA ARG A 221 5.53 37.90 -15.77
C ARG A 221 5.99 39.36 -15.84
N SER A 222 6.49 39.77 -16.98
CA SER A 222 6.90 41.16 -17.26
C SER A 222 5.66 42.05 -17.42
N THR A 223 5.89 43.36 -17.40
CA THR A 223 4.82 44.37 -17.58
C THR A 223 4.16 44.33 -18.97
N ASP A 224 4.84 43.83 -19.96
CA ASP A 224 4.33 43.59 -21.33
C ASP A 224 3.55 42.27 -21.45
N GLY A 225 3.44 41.49 -20.36
CA GLY A 225 2.74 40.21 -20.32
C GLY A 225 3.59 38.99 -20.66
N THR A 226 4.87 39.17 -21.04
CA THR A 226 5.79 38.08 -21.36
C THR A 226 6.21 37.32 -20.11
N TRP A 227 6.23 35.99 -20.20
CA TRP A 227 6.69 35.13 -19.13
C TRP A 227 8.17 34.78 -19.30
N THR A 228 8.89 34.75 -18.20
CA THR A 228 10.20 34.10 -18.08
C THR A 228 10.02 32.84 -17.23
N SER A 229 10.50 31.70 -17.72
CA SER A 229 10.45 30.41 -17.04
C SER A 229 11.17 30.46 -15.69
N GLY A 230 10.65 29.71 -14.71
CA GLY A 230 11.45 29.22 -13.60
C GLY A 230 12.49 28.20 -14.08
N THR A 231 13.46 27.93 -13.23
CA THR A 231 14.58 27.01 -13.49
C THR A 231 14.66 25.96 -12.40
N LEU A 232 15.43 24.89 -12.60
CA LEU A 232 15.72 23.91 -11.54
C LEU A 232 16.35 24.57 -10.32
N ARG A 233 17.16 25.61 -10.49
CA ARG A 233 17.73 26.37 -9.37
C ARG A 233 16.69 27.22 -8.62
N THR A 234 15.73 27.81 -9.31
CA THR A 234 14.64 28.54 -8.63
C THR A 234 13.67 27.57 -7.96
N ALA A 235 13.36 26.46 -8.60
CA ALA A 235 12.55 25.38 -8.04
C ALA A 235 13.19 24.77 -6.77
N ALA A 236 14.51 24.62 -6.73
CA ALA A 236 15.22 24.14 -5.55
C ALA A 236 14.98 25.01 -4.31
N ARG A 237 14.64 26.29 -4.46
CA ARG A 237 14.33 27.20 -3.35
C ARG A 237 12.99 26.88 -2.67
N ARG A 238 12.10 26.16 -3.37
CA ARG A 238 10.80 25.72 -2.83
C ARG A 238 10.95 24.50 -1.91
N LEU A 239 11.98 23.68 -2.09
CA LEU A 239 12.14 22.39 -1.41
C LEU A 239 12.13 22.48 0.14
N PRO A 240 12.79 23.45 0.79
CA PRO A 240 12.70 23.58 2.25
C PRO A 240 11.28 23.80 2.77
N ASN A 241 10.44 24.54 2.03
CA ASN A 241 9.05 24.77 2.43
C ASN A 241 8.22 23.48 2.30
N VAL A 242 8.43 22.72 1.21
CA VAL A 242 7.74 21.45 0.99
C VAL A 242 8.14 20.43 2.06
N ALA A 243 9.44 20.32 2.36
CA ALA A 243 9.93 19.50 3.48
C ALA A 243 9.37 19.96 4.83
N GLY A 244 9.23 21.28 5.03
CA GLY A 244 8.62 21.88 6.22
C GLY A 244 7.13 21.49 6.40
N MET A 245 6.41 21.23 5.33
CA MET A 245 5.05 20.66 5.37
C MET A 245 5.04 19.15 5.66
N GLY A 246 6.21 18.49 5.78
CA GLY A 246 6.33 17.07 6.11
C GLY A 246 6.16 16.12 4.92
N PHE A 247 6.32 16.60 3.69
CA PHE A 247 6.40 15.74 2.52
C PHE A 247 7.74 15.00 2.44
N ASP A 248 7.73 13.85 1.79
CA ASP A 248 8.88 12.96 1.64
C ASP A 248 9.39 12.90 0.20
N VAL A 249 8.52 13.13 -0.77
CA VAL A 249 8.79 12.98 -2.20
C VAL A 249 8.37 14.23 -2.95
N ILE A 250 9.29 14.72 -3.78
CA ILE A 250 9.02 15.73 -4.82
C ILE A 250 8.79 15.01 -6.13
N TYR A 251 7.63 15.20 -6.73
CA TYR A 251 7.34 14.71 -8.06
C TYR A 251 7.41 15.87 -9.07
N LEU A 252 8.23 15.68 -10.10
CA LEU A 252 8.42 16.59 -11.23
C LEU A 252 7.74 16.02 -12.48
N PRO A 253 6.76 16.71 -13.10
CA PRO A 253 6.36 16.46 -14.47
C PRO A 253 7.57 16.47 -15.40
N PRO A 254 7.45 15.97 -16.66
CA PRO A 254 8.61 15.85 -17.55
C PRO A 254 9.42 17.14 -17.63
N ILE A 255 10.74 17.04 -17.48
CA ILE A 255 11.70 18.16 -17.51
C ILE A 255 12.45 18.23 -18.85
N HIS A 256 12.02 17.45 -19.83
CA HIS A 256 12.67 17.26 -21.11
C HIS A 256 12.35 18.40 -22.09
N PRO A 257 13.13 18.56 -23.18
CA PRO A 257 12.79 19.46 -24.28
C PRO A 257 11.38 19.19 -24.82
N ILE A 258 10.67 20.26 -25.14
CA ILE A 258 9.28 20.20 -25.60
C ILE A 258 9.22 20.50 -27.10
N GLY A 259 8.43 19.73 -27.85
CA GLY A 259 8.22 19.92 -29.28
C GLY A 259 7.60 21.28 -29.64
N VAL A 260 7.83 21.72 -30.87
CA VAL A 260 7.27 22.96 -31.44
C VAL A 260 6.07 22.67 -32.36
N SER A 261 6.13 21.53 -33.07
CA SER A 261 5.07 21.12 -34.00
C SER A 261 3.78 20.76 -33.24
N PHE A 262 2.68 21.34 -33.67
CA PHE A 262 1.36 21.17 -33.02
C PHE A 262 1.31 21.52 -31.53
N ARG A 263 2.25 22.37 -31.09
CA ARG A 263 2.34 22.82 -29.70
C ARG A 263 1.00 23.32 -29.20
N LYS A 264 0.65 22.98 -27.97
CA LYS A 264 -0.56 23.46 -27.30
C LYS A 264 -0.33 24.79 -26.61
N GLY A 265 -1.28 25.68 -26.73
CA GLY A 265 -1.33 26.94 -25.99
C GLY A 265 -2.19 26.84 -24.72
N PRO A 266 -2.44 27.98 -24.02
CA PRO A 266 -3.19 28.04 -22.77
C PRO A 266 -4.52 27.31 -22.86
N ASN A 267 -4.86 26.57 -21.78
CA ASN A 267 -6.08 25.76 -21.68
C ASN A 267 -6.26 24.78 -22.85
N ASN A 268 -5.15 24.22 -23.39
CA ASN A 268 -5.16 23.24 -24.48
C ASN A 268 -5.63 23.78 -25.83
N THR A 269 -5.47 25.08 -26.10
CA THR A 269 -5.75 25.64 -27.43
C THR A 269 -4.82 25.09 -28.49
N LEU A 270 -5.31 25.03 -29.75
CA LEU A 270 -4.51 24.67 -30.93
C LEU A 270 -3.76 25.84 -31.54
N ASP A 271 -4.00 27.07 -31.07
CA ASP A 271 -3.39 28.32 -31.53
C ASP A 271 -2.46 28.85 -30.43
N PRO A 272 -1.24 28.30 -30.27
CA PRO A 272 -0.28 28.77 -29.29
C PRO A 272 0.28 30.14 -29.68
N GLY A 273 0.48 31.00 -28.70
CA GLY A 273 1.29 32.20 -28.86
C GLY A 273 2.76 31.86 -29.02
N PRO A 274 3.60 32.79 -29.54
CA PRO A 274 5.01 32.53 -29.81
C PRO A 274 5.84 32.21 -28.57
N ASN A 275 5.37 32.57 -27.38
CA ASN A 275 6.03 32.38 -26.11
C ASN A 275 5.34 31.32 -25.20
N ASP A 276 4.37 30.59 -25.73
CA ASP A 276 3.69 29.56 -24.96
C ASP A 276 4.62 28.35 -24.77
N PRO A 277 4.75 27.83 -23.54
CA PRO A 277 5.73 26.79 -23.23
C PRO A 277 5.37 25.41 -23.81
N GLY A 278 4.13 25.17 -24.16
CA GLY A 278 3.63 23.85 -24.57
C GLY A 278 3.51 22.85 -23.41
N SER A 279 3.09 21.63 -23.75
CA SER A 279 2.93 20.53 -22.79
C SER A 279 4.27 19.84 -22.52
N PRO A 280 4.68 19.65 -21.26
CA PRO A 280 5.88 18.88 -20.91
C PRO A 280 5.83 17.44 -21.39
N TRP A 281 4.62 16.87 -21.57
CA TRP A 281 4.43 15.51 -22.07
C TRP A 281 4.60 15.38 -23.59
N ALA A 282 4.70 16.48 -24.33
CA ALA A 282 5.11 16.48 -25.73
C ALA A 282 6.65 16.50 -25.82
N ILE A 283 7.26 15.38 -25.42
CA ILE A 283 8.71 15.27 -25.20
C ILE A 283 9.47 15.23 -26.53
N GLY A 284 10.54 16.01 -26.58
CA GLY A 284 11.53 15.99 -27.64
C GLY A 284 11.48 17.19 -28.56
N SER A 285 12.67 17.71 -28.90
CA SER A 285 12.90 18.76 -29.86
C SER A 285 14.31 18.62 -30.42
N LYS A 286 14.78 19.60 -31.23
CA LYS A 286 16.19 19.70 -31.66
C LYS A 286 17.19 19.71 -30.50
N ASP A 287 16.73 20.03 -29.27
CA ASP A 287 17.57 20.14 -28.09
C ASP A 287 17.69 18.81 -27.31
N GLY A 288 17.05 17.73 -27.80
CA GLY A 288 17.15 16.39 -27.28
C GLY A 288 15.80 15.73 -26.96
N GLY A 289 15.85 14.54 -26.37
CA GLY A 289 14.72 13.71 -26.01
C GLY A 289 14.60 13.43 -24.51
N HIS A 290 14.27 12.18 -24.17
CA HIS A 290 13.98 11.72 -22.79
C HIS A 290 15.21 11.72 -21.84
N ASP A 291 16.42 11.88 -22.35
CA ASP A 291 17.66 11.98 -21.57
C ASP A 291 18.24 13.41 -21.56
N ALA A 292 17.48 14.40 -22.02
CA ALA A 292 17.86 15.80 -22.03
C ALA A 292 16.99 16.64 -21.10
N ILE A 293 17.51 17.77 -20.64
CA ILE A 293 16.80 18.76 -19.83
C ILE A 293 16.39 19.92 -20.73
N HIS A 294 15.16 20.42 -20.57
CA HIS A 294 14.69 21.60 -21.29
C HIS A 294 15.63 22.80 -21.07
N PRO A 295 16.10 23.49 -22.12
CA PRO A 295 17.08 24.59 -21.98
C PRO A 295 16.66 25.67 -20.98
N ASP A 296 15.38 26.02 -20.91
CA ASP A 296 14.87 27.04 -19.98
C ASP A 296 14.93 26.57 -18.51
N LEU A 297 14.97 25.28 -18.26
CA LEU A 297 15.11 24.73 -16.90
C LEU A 297 16.55 24.71 -16.40
N GLY A 298 17.53 24.72 -17.33
CA GLY A 298 18.94 24.69 -17.02
C GLY A 298 19.69 23.49 -17.60
N THR A 299 20.73 23.09 -16.91
CA THR A 299 21.69 22.04 -17.33
C THR A 299 21.59 20.81 -16.43
N VAL A 300 22.30 19.73 -16.80
CA VAL A 300 22.48 18.54 -15.95
C VAL A 300 23.04 18.93 -14.58
N SER A 301 24.01 19.85 -14.53
CA SER A 301 24.55 20.35 -13.25
C SER A 301 23.52 21.09 -12.41
N ASP A 302 22.54 21.77 -13.02
CA ASP A 302 21.44 22.39 -12.28
C ASP A 302 20.48 21.34 -11.72
N PHE A 303 20.28 20.23 -12.43
CA PHE A 303 19.50 19.10 -11.96
C PHE A 303 20.19 18.38 -10.77
N GLU A 304 21.51 18.15 -10.87
CA GLU A 304 22.29 17.57 -9.76
C GLU A 304 22.17 18.45 -8.50
N VAL A 305 22.26 19.78 -8.64
CA VAL A 305 22.06 20.72 -7.52
C VAL A 305 20.62 20.63 -6.96
N PHE A 306 19.62 20.44 -7.81
CA PHE A 306 18.23 20.24 -7.36
C PHE A 306 18.09 18.95 -6.56
N VAL A 307 18.59 17.82 -7.07
CA VAL A 307 18.58 16.51 -6.39
C VAL A 307 19.32 16.56 -5.05
N ASP A 308 20.50 17.19 -5.03
CA ASP A 308 21.28 17.36 -3.79
C ASP A 308 20.54 18.22 -2.77
N THR A 309 19.84 19.26 -3.23
CA THR A 309 19.03 20.12 -2.35
C THR A 309 17.83 19.35 -1.81
N ALA A 310 17.15 18.55 -2.64
CA ALA A 310 16.08 17.67 -2.19
C ALA A 310 16.58 16.71 -1.10
N LYS A 311 17.66 16.01 -1.35
CA LYS A 311 18.29 15.08 -0.42
C LYS A 311 18.68 15.74 0.93
N LYS A 312 19.27 16.95 0.89
CA LYS A 312 19.61 17.72 2.09
C LYS A 312 18.39 18.08 2.94
N ASN A 313 17.22 18.20 2.32
CA ASN A 313 15.96 18.46 3.01
C ASN A 313 15.16 17.17 3.33
N GLY A 314 15.75 15.98 3.13
CA GLY A 314 15.08 14.70 3.40
C GLY A 314 14.04 14.29 2.36
N LEU A 315 14.06 14.93 1.19
CA LEU A 315 13.16 14.66 0.06
C LEU A 315 13.82 13.73 -0.97
N GLU A 316 13.03 12.83 -1.53
CA GLU A 316 13.40 12.04 -2.71
C GLU A 316 12.77 12.65 -3.97
N VAL A 317 13.49 12.56 -5.10
CA VAL A 317 12.98 13.08 -6.38
C VAL A 317 12.31 11.96 -7.15
N ALA A 318 11.06 12.16 -7.51
CA ALA A 318 10.32 11.38 -8.48
C ALA A 318 10.29 12.13 -9.81
N LEU A 319 10.74 11.45 -10.88
CA LEU A 319 10.71 12.00 -12.24
C LEU A 319 9.62 11.32 -13.05
N ASP A 320 8.92 12.09 -13.89
CA ASP A 320 7.94 11.53 -14.82
C ASP A 320 8.63 10.71 -15.93
N LEU A 321 8.14 9.52 -16.18
CA LEU A 321 8.54 8.67 -17.29
C LEU A 321 7.35 8.52 -18.25
N ALA A 322 7.31 9.42 -19.26
CA ALA A 322 6.28 9.43 -20.27
C ALA A 322 6.84 8.87 -21.58
N LEU A 323 6.52 7.63 -21.90
CA LEU A 323 7.02 6.94 -23.11
C LEU A 323 6.18 7.30 -24.33
N GLN A 324 6.38 8.52 -24.80
CA GLN A 324 5.74 9.12 -25.96
C GLN A 324 6.60 10.29 -26.47
N CYS A 325 6.45 10.68 -27.72
CA CYS A 325 7.30 11.66 -28.37
C CYS A 325 6.50 12.82 -28.96
N SER A 326 7.07 14.02 -28.98
CA SER A 326 6.57 15.06 -29.90
C SER A 326 6.88 14.68 -31.34
N PRO A 327 6.25 15.32 -32.33
CA PRO A 327 6.63 15.17 -33.74
C PRO A 327 8.09 15.59 -34.04
N ASP A 328 8.69 16.42 -33.19
CA ASP A 328 10.03 16.94 -33.32
C ASP A 328 11.11 16.13 -32.55
N HIS A 329 10.72 15.01 -31.96
CA HIS A 329 11.65 14.17 -31.21
C HIS A 329 12.71 13.55 -32.13
N PRO A 330 14.01 13.48 -31.73
CA PRO A 330 15.05 12.86 -32.54
C PRO A 330 14.68 11.45 -33.05
N TRP A 331 14.01 10.62 -32.25
CA TRP A 331 13.62 9.27 -32.67
C TRP A 331 12.65 9.24 -33.85
N VAL A 332 11.91 10.31 -34.14
CA VAL A 332 11.02 10.34 -35.32
C VAL A 332 11.85 10.25 -36.61
N VAL A 333 13.08 10.76 -36.58
CA VAL A 333 14.04 10.70 -37.72
C VAL A 333 14.95 9.49 -37.61
N ASP A 334 15.49 9.22 -36.42
CA ASP A 334 16.54 8.22 -36.22
C ASP A 334 15.96 6.80 -36.11
N HIS A 335 14.71 6.66 -35.65
CA HIS A 335 13.98 5.41 -35.41
C HIS A 335 12.52 5.49 -35.87
N PRO A 336 12.27 5.76 -37.17
CA PRO A 336 10.88 5.87 -37.68
C PRO A 336 10.07 4.59 -37.49
N GLU A 337 10.73 3.44 -37.38
CA GLU A 337 10.11 2.14 -37.09
C GLU A 337 9.45 2.09 -35.71
N TRP A 338 9.82 2.97 -34.78
CA TRP A 338 9.19 3.01 -33.44
C TRP A 338 7.82 3.70 -33.43
N PHE A 339 7.33 4.13 -34.59
CA PHE A 339 6.06 4.83 -34.71
C PHE A 339 5.12 4.10 -35.67
N THR A 340 3.83 4.32 -35.51
CA THR A 340 2.80 3.76 -36.41
C THR A 340 2.60 4.70 -37.59
N THR A 341 2.96 4.26 -38.79
CA THR A 341 2.69 4.96 -40.05
C THR A 341 1.29 4.59 -40.55
N LEU A 342 0.46 5.61 -40.83
CA LEU A 342 -0.86 5.43 -41.41
C LEU A 342 -0.78 5.22 -42.92
N PRO A 343 -1.86 4.74 -43.60
CA PRO A 343 -1.86 4.48 -45.04
C PRO A 343 -1.57 5.70 -45.93
N ASP A 344 -1.76 6.91 -45.42
CA ASP A 344 -1.44 8.16 -46.12
C ASP A 344 0.01 8.62 -45.91
N GLY A 345 0.81 7.85 -45.18
CA GLY A 345 2.20 8.14 -44.87
C GLY A 345 2.41 9.03 -43.65
N SER A 346 1.36 9.52 -43.01
CA SER A 346 1.47 10.26 -41.76
C SER A 346 1.74 9.34 -40.56
N ILE A 347 2.35 9.87 -39.49
CA ILE A 347 2.51 9.17 -38.21
C ILE A 347 1.23 9.35 -37.38
N ALA A 348 0.74 8.28 -36.78
CA ALA A 348 -0.40 8.34 -35.89
C ALA A 348 -0.06 9.14 -34.62
N TYR A 349 -0.89 10.14 -34.31
CA TYR A 349 -0.81 10.86 -33.03
C TYR A 349 -1.69 10.21 -31.96
N ALA A 350 -1.43 10.54 -30.70
CA ALA A 350 -2.21 10.03 -29.59
C ALA A 350 -3.67 10.55 -29.62
N GLU A 351 -4.62 9.66 -29.46
CA GLU A 351 -6.02 10.03 -29.37
C GLU A 351 -6.82 9.09 -28.45
N ASN A 352 -7.83 9.63 -27.82
CA ASN A 352 -8.89 8.91 -27.12
C ASN A 352 -10.20 9.61 -27.51
N PRO A 353 -10.82 9.22 -28.63
CA PRO A 353 -11.92 9.94 -29.23
C PRO A 353 -13.02 10.28 -28.22
N PRO A 354 -13.50 11.55 -28.23
CA PRO A 354 -13.19 12.62 -29.19
C PRO A 354 -11.91 13.44 -28.89
N LYS A 355 -11.17 13.13 -27.80
CA LYS A 355 -9.92 13.84 -27.45
C LYS A 355 -8.78 13.51 -28.42
N LYS A 356 -8.04 14.51 -28.86
CA LYS A 356 -6.90 14.41 -29.77
C LYS A 356 -5.69 15.15 -29.19
N TYR A 357 -4.52 14.50 -29.27
CA TYR A 357 -3.23 15.00 -28.78
C TYR A 357 -2.26 15.07 -29.95
N GLN A 358 -2.44 16.04 -30.84
CA GLN A 358 -1.67 16.15 -32.10
C GLN A 358 -0.17 16.41 -31.87
N ASP A 359 0.17 16.92 -30.70
CA ASP A 359 1.53 17.16 -30.22
C ASP A 359 2.25 15.92 -29.68
N ILE A 360 1.58 14.74 -29.72
CA ILE A 360 2.11 13.50 -29.13
C ILE A 360 2.00 12.33 -30.13
N TYR A 361 3.14 11.70 -30.42
CA TYR A 361 3.24 10.43 -31.15
C TYR A 361 3.48 9.28 -30.17
N PRO A 362 2.54 8.32 -30.04
CA PRO A 362 2.77 7.11 -29.26
C PRO A 362 3.87 6.24 -29.84
N ILE A 363 4.67 5.61 -28.98
CA ILE A 363 5.66 4.62 -29.38
C ILE A 363 4.93 3.29 -29.68
N ASN A 364 5.24 2.67 -30.82
CA ASN A 364 4.77 1.35 -31.20
C ASN A 364 5.76 0.28 -30.76
N PHE A 365 5.45 -0.38 -29.66
CA PHE A 365 6.31 -1.37 -29.02
C PHE A 365 6.40 -2.70 -29.81
N ASP A 366 5.51 -2.93 -30.78
CA ASP A 366 5.47 -4.19 -31.52
C ASP A 366 6.43 -4.20 -32.69
N ASN A 367 6.82 -3.04 -33.24
CA ASN A 367 7.68 -2.93 -34.40
C ASN A 367 9.15 -3.27 -34.10
N ASP A 368 9.68 -2.78 -32.95
CA ASP A 368 11.04 -3.11 -32.49
C ASP A 368 11.06 -3.25 -30.96
N PRO A 369 10.53 -4.34 -30.41
CA PRO A 369 10.45 -4.52 -28.96
C PRO A 369 11.82 -4.61 -28.27
N ILE A 370 12.87 -4.98 -28.97
CA ILE A 370 14.22 -5.12 -28.42
C ILE A 370 14.91 -3.75 -28.36
N GLY A 371 14.90 -2.98 -29.45
CA GLY A 371 15.47 -1.65 -29.52
C GLY A 371 14.81 -0.72 -28.49
N ILE A 372 13.49 -0.68 -28.47
CA ILE A 372 12.72 0.14 -27.53
C ILE A 372 13.03 -0.22 -26.06
N ARG A 373 13.04 -1.52 -25.71
CA ARG A 373 13.40 -1.97 -24.36
C ARG A 373 14.79 -1.52 -23.95
N THR A 374 15.76 -1.69 -24.85
CA THR A 374 17.16 -1.34 -24.60
C THR A 374 17.31 0.16 -24.36
N GLU A 375 16.68 0.98 -25.18
CA GLU A 375 16.76 2.42 -25.07
C GLU A 375 16.06 2.96 -23.84
N VAL A 376 14.85 2.49 -23.54
CA VAL A 376 14.13 2.93 -22.33
C VAL A 376 14.89 2.52 -21.06
N LEU A 377 15.49 1.32 -21.03
CA LEU A 377 16.34 0.92 -19.90
C LEU A 377 17.58 1.80 -19.77
N ARG A 378 18.19 2.20 -20.90
CA ARG A 378 19.32 3.15 -20.91
C ARG A 378 18.92 4.49 -20.30
N ILE A 379 17.76 5.02 -20.67
CA ILE A 379 17.22 6.29 -20.16
C ILE A 379 16.97 6.20 -18.67
N VAL A 380 16.31 5.14 -18.20
CA VAL A 380 16.05 4.93 -16.78
C VAL A 380 17.35 4.85 -15.98
N ARG A 381 18.35 4.10 -16.47
CA ARG A 381 19.70 4.03 -15.85
C ARG A 381 20.40 5.39 -15.81
N TYR A 382 20.27 6.19 -16.86
CA TYR A 382 20.84 7.54 -16.92
C TYR A 382 20.29 8.41 -15.79
N TRP A 383 18.98 8.46 -15.60
CA TRP A 383 18.36 9.25 -14.54
C TRP A 383 18.64 8.70 -13.14
N ILE A 384 18.71 7.37 -12.97
CA ILE A 384 19.17 6.75 -11.73
C ILE A 384 20.62 7.20 -11.41
N GLY A 385 21.49 7.24 -12.42
CA GLY A 385 22.86 7.73 -12.26
C GLY A 385 22.95 9.19 -11.79
N LEU A 386 21.94 10.01 -12.10
CA LEU A 386 21.80 11.40 -11.63
C LEU A 386 21.04 11.52 -10.29
N GLY A 387 20.72 10.39 -9.63
CA GLY A 387 20.15 10.36 -8.30
C GLY A 387 18.63 10.28 -8.23
N VAL A 388 17.94 10.03 -9.36
CA VAL A 388 16.50 9.73 -9.37
C VAL A 388 16.28 8.33 -8.79
N THR A 389 15.43 8.23 -7.77
CA THR A 389 15.11 6.96 -7.10
C THR A 389 13.66 6.54 -7.28
N ILE A 390 12.86 7.38 -7.90
CA ILE A 390 11.43 7.14 -8.12
C ILE A 390 11.04 7.60 -9.52
N PHE A 391 10.22 6.81 -10.21
CA PHE A 391 9.62 7.18 -11.49
C PHE A 391 8.09 7.13 -11.37
N ARG A 392 7.43 8.24 -11.70
CA ARG A 392 5.99 8.24 -11.97
C ARG A 392 5.82 7.96 -13.45
N VAL A 393 5.11 6.91 -13.79
CA VAL A 393 4.95 6.46 -15.17
C VAL A 393 3.62 6.95 -15.73
N ASP A 394 3.72 7.75 -16.78
CA ASP A 394 2.57 8.32 -17.50
C ASP A 394 1.85 7.23 -18.31
N ASN A 395 0.56 7.06 -18.06
CA ASN A 395 -0.33 6.15 -18.80
C ASN A 395 0.30 4.77 -19.15
N PRO A 396 0.82 3.99 -18.17
CA PRO A 396 1.46 2.70 -18.46
C PRO A 396 0.49 1.68 -19.10
N HIS A 397 -0.80 1.85 -18.90
CA HIS A 397 -1.86 0.99 -19.47
C HIS A 397 -2.01 1.14 -21.00
N THR A 398 -1.36 2.12 -21.61
CA THR A 398 -1.29 2.30 -23.07
C THR A 398 -0.06 1.63 -23.72
N LYS A 399 0.76 0.94 -22.94
CA LYS A 399 1.95 0.21 -23.36
C LYS A 399 1.78 -1.28 -23.00
N PRO A 400 2.49 -2.20 -23.69
CA PRO A 400 2.35 -3.64 -23.44
C PRO A 400 2.70 -4.02 -21.99
N LEU A 401 1.84 -4.79 -21.33
CA LEU A 401 2.09 -5.28 -19.98
C LEU A 401 3.40 -6.10 -19.88
N GLN A 402 3.69 -6.90 -20.92
CA GLN A 402 4.93 -7.67 -21.03
C GLN A 402 6.20 -6.77 -21.02
N PHE A 403 6.12 -5.58 -21.61
CA PHE A 403 7.21 -4.61 -21.56
C PHE A 403 7.44 -4.16 -20.10
N TRP A 404 6.36 -3.83 -19.38
CA TRP A 404 6.47 -3.40 -17.99
C TRP A 404 6.98 -4.51 -17.07
N GLU A 405 6.47 -5.72 -17.20
CA GLU A 405 6.95 -6.87 -16.42
C GLU A 405 8.48 -7.02 -16.57
N TRP A 406 8.96 -7.01 -17.81
CA TRP A 406 10.38 -7.11 -18.10
C TRP A 406 11.17 -5.92 -17.52
N MET A 407 10.74 -4.67 -17.77
CA MET A 407 11.43 -3.46 -17.34
C MET A 407 11.52 -3.36 -15.82
N LEU A 408 10.41 -3.58 -15.13
CA LEU A 408 10.34 -3.51 -13.68
C LEU A 408 11.19 -4.59 -13.01
N HIS A 409 11.19 -5.81 -13.56
CA HIS A 409 12.04 -6.89 -13.09
C HIS A 409 13.52 -6.55 -13.29
N GLN A 410 13.89 -6.08 -14.47
CA GLN A 410 15.27 -5.70 -14.80
C GLN A 410 15.79 -4.61 -13.87
N VAL A 411 15.05 -3.50 -13.73
CA VAL A 411 15.44 -2.39 -12.85
C VAL A 411 15.48 -2.80 -11.39
N SER A 412 14.49 -3.54 -10.92
CA SER A 412 14.44 -3.95 -9.50
C SER A 412 15.53 -4.94 -9.11
N THR A 413 16.06 -5.69 -10.08
CA THR A 413 17.20 -6.60 -9.86
C THR A 413 18.51 -5.81 -9.78
N GLU A 414 18.69 -4.82 -10.63
CA GLU A 414 19.91 -4.00 -10.71
C GLU A 414 19.91 -2.89 -9.65
N PHE A 415 18.74 -2.27 -9.42
CA PHE A 415 18.54 -1.14 -8.51
C PHE A 415 17.35 -1.40 -7.56
N PRO A 416 17.49 -2.27 -6.56
CA PRO A 416 16.35 -2.69 -5.71
C PRO A 416 15.74 -1.55 -4.88
N GLY A 417 16.39 -0.39 -4.84
CA GLY A 417 15.87 0.82 -4.20
C GLY A 417 15.00 1.71 -5.08
N VAL A 418 14.85 1.41 -6.38
CA VAL A 418 14.04 2.23 -7.29
C VAL A 418 12.57 1.86 -7.18
N VAL A 419 11.69 2.88 -7.21
CA VAL A 419 10.24 2.74 -7.08
C VAL A 419 9.55 3.27 -8.35
N PHE A 420 8.57 2.54 -8.85
CA PHE A 420 7.72 2.97 -9.95
C PHE A 420 6.28 3.14 -9.47
N LEU A 421 5.71 4.33 -9.75
CA LEU A 421 4.32 4.69 -9.51
C LEU A 421 3.57 4.71 -10.84
N ALA A 422 2.56 3.87 -11.01
CA ALA A 422 1.73 3.82 -12.22
C ALA A 422 0.63 4.87 -12.19
N GLU A 423 0.53 5.72 -13.21
CA GLU A 423 -0.67 6.50 -13.46
C GLU A 423 -1.62 5.68 -14.34
N ALA A 424 -2.48 4.90 -13.72
CA ALA A 424 -3.29 3.90 -14.41
C ALA A 424 -4.80 4.08 -14.11
N PHE A 425 -5.39 5.17 -14.63
CA PHE A 425 -6.84 5.34 -14.60
C PHE A 425 -7.49 4.52 -15.73
N THR A 426 -7.64 3.24 -15.50
CA THR A 426 -8.07 2.26 -16.50
C THR A 426 -8.96 1.19 -15.86
N ARG A 427 -9.44 0.26 -16.69
CA ARG A 427 -10.27 -0.86 -16.23
C ARG A 427 -9.55 -1.67 -15.13
N PRO A 428 -10.27 -2.21 -14.15
CA PRO A 428 -9.68 -2.94 -13.01
C PRO A 428 -8.69 -4.03 -13.43
N ALA A 429 -9.01 -4.85 -14.43
CA ALA A 429 -8.11 -5.90 -14.90
C ALA A 429 -6.72 -5.37 -15.30
N MET A 430 -6.65 -4.27 -16.06
CA MET A 430 -5.37 -3.66 -16.45
C MET A 430 -4.68 -3.01 -15.27
N MET A 431 -5.41 -2.25 -14.45
CA MET A 431 -4.86 -1.54 -13.29
C MET A 431 -4.20 -2.52 -12.30
N TYR A 432 -4.88 -3.60 -11.97
CA TYR A 432 -4.36 -4.61 -11.05
C TYR A 432 -3.24 -5.45 -11.68
N SER A 433 -3.32 -5.77 -12.99
CA SER A 433 -2.23 -6.47 -13.67
C SER A 433 -0.93 -5.67 -13.70
N LEU A 434 -0.97 -4.34 -13.81
CA LEU A 434 0.23 -3.50 -13.65
C LEU A 434 0.81 -3.63 -12.25
N GLY A 435 -0.03 -3.62 -11.22
CA GLY A 435 0.38 -3.90 -9.84
C GLY A 435 1.04 -5.27 -9.71
N GLN A 436 0.42 -6.31 -10.25
CA GLN A 436 0.95 -7.69 -10.24
C GLN A 436 2.30 -7.78 -10.95
N ALA A 437 2.43 -7.17 -12.13
CA ALA A 437 3.63 -7.20 -12.96
C ALA A 437 4.85 -6.50 -12.34
N GLY A 438 4.67 -5.67 -11.29
CA GLY A 438 5.81 -5.14 -10.56
C GLY A 438 5.78 -3.66 -10.17
N PHE A 439 4.80 -2.87 -10.60
CA PHE A 439 4.67 -1.48 -10.12
C PHE A 439 4.54 -1.44 -8.60
N GLN A 440 5.38 -0.67 -7.93
CA GLN A 440 5.38 -0.59 -6.47
C GLN A 440 4.19 0.19 -5.93
N GLN A 441 3.76 1.23 -6.65
CA GLN A 441 2.61 2.05 -6.30
C GLN A 441 1.74 2.31 -7.53
N SER A 442 0.49 2.70 -7.32
CA SER A 442 -0.43 3.11 -8.38
C SER A 442 -1.32 4.26 -7.92
N TYR A 443 -1.64 5.16 -8.84
CA TYR A 443 -2.83 5.99 -8.69
C TYR A 443 -4.06 5.08 -8.64
N SER A 444 -5.17 5.62 -8.14
CA SER A 444 -6.41 4.87 -7.95
C SER A 444 -7.64 5.75 -8.20
N TYR A 445 -8.81 5.15 -8.21
CA TYR A 445 -10.07 5.87 -8.33
C TYR A 445 -10.51 6.60 -7.05
N PHE A 446 -9.66 6.68 -6.02
CA PHE A 446 -9.93 7.44 -4.79
C PHE A 446 -10.50 8.83 -5.07
N THR A 447 -9.94 9.55 -6.05
CA THR A 447 -10.33 10.93 -6.38
C THR A 447 -11.82 11.09 -6.68
N TRP A 448 -12.46 10.05 -7.23
CA TRP A 448 -13.90 10.04 -7.57
C TRP A 448 -14.79 9.28 -6.58
N ARG A 449 -14.21 8.66 -5.53
CA ARG A 449 -14.98 8.03 -4.46
C ARG A 449 -15.32 9.06 -3.40
N ASN A 450 -16.58 9.50 -3.32
CA ASN A 450 -17.00 10.62 -2.47
C ASN A 450 -18.10 10.25 -1.50
N THR A 451 -18.87 9.18 -1.75
CA THR A 451 -19.90 8.70 -0.85
C THR A 451 -19.33 7.73 0.19
N LYS A 452 -20.03 7.58 1.30
CA LYS A 452 -19.67 6.63 2.37
C LYS A 452 -19.50 5.21 1.82
N VAL A 453 -20.49 4.70 1.09
CA VAL A 453 -20.48 3.34 0.56
C VAL A 453 -19.28 3.11 -0.38
N GLU A 454 -19.04 4.03 -1.31
CA GLU A 454 -17.91 3.94 -2.24
C GLU A 454 -16.56 3.94 -1.51
N LEU A 455 -16.42 4.74 -0.43
CA LEU A 455 -15.18 4.81 0.33
C LEU A 455 -14.99 3.59 1.22
N GLU A 456 -16.04 3.07 1.84
CA GLU A 456 -16.00 1.83 2.63
C GLU A 456 -15.58 0.63 1.77
N GLU A 457 -16.21 0.47 0.59
CA GLU A 457 -15.85 -0.57 -0.38
C GLU A 457 -14.40 -0.41 -0.84
N PHE A 458 -14.02 0.79 -1.26
CA PHE A 458 -12.68 1.07 -1.77
C PHE A 458 -11.60 0.85 -0.69
N PHE A 459 -11.80 1.32 0.53
CA PHE A 459 -10.82 1.15 1.61
C PHE A 459 -10.69 -0.32 2.02
N THR A 460 -11.78 -1.07 2.03
CA THR A 460 -11.75 -2.52 2.28
C THR A 460 -10.99 -3.26 1.17
N GLU A 461 -11.29 -2.93 -0.09
CA GLU A 461 -10.65 -3.51 -1.27
C GLU A 461 -9.11 -3.35 -1.22
N ILE A 462 -8.63 -2.12 -1.02
CA ILE A 462 -7.19 -1.82 -1.05
C ILE A 462 -6.42 -2.33 0.17
N SER A 463 -7.07 -2.44 1.33
CA SER A 463 -6.43 -2.88 2.58
C SER A 463 -6.44 -4.39 2.78
N HIS A 464 -7.37 -5.11 2.15
CA HIS A 464 -7.54 -6.56 2.31
C HIS A 464 -7.43 -7.32 0.99
N GLU A 465 -8.35 -7.10 0.05
CA GLU A 465 -8.46 -7.96 -1.15
C GLU A 465 -7.25 -7.85 -2.09
N HIS A 466 -6.78 -6.63 -2.33
CA HIS A 466 -5.72 -6.36 -3.29
C HIS A 466 -4.38 -5.98 -2.65
N ALA A 467 -4.31 -5.94 -1.31
CA ALA A 467 -3.10 -5.53 -0.58
C ALA A 467 -1.85 -6.36 -0.89
N ALA A 468 -2.03 -7.61 -1.36
CA ALA A 468 -0.93 -8.49 -1.74
C ALA A 468 -0.18 -8.07 -3.00
N TYR A 469 -0.73 -7.17 -3.84
CA TYR A 469 -0.13 -6.78 -5.10
C TYR A 469 -0.39 -5.34 -5.54
N PHE A 470 -1.40 -4.67 -4.97
CA PHE A 470 -1.78 -3.31 -5.32
C PHE A 470 -1.60 -2.37 -4.12
N ARG A 471 -0.81 -1.30 -4.28
CA ARG A 471 -0.57 -0.29 -3.24
C ARG A 471 -0.97 1.07 -3.78
N PRO A 472 -2.10 1.63 -3.31
CA PRO A 472 -2.57 2.92 -3.77
C PRO A 472 -1.75 4.06 -3.20
N ASN A 473 -1.42 5.02 -4.04
CA ASN A 473 -1.00 6.35 -3.65
C ASN A 473 -2.19 7.30 -3.85
N LEU A 474 -2.75 7.80 -2.74
CA LEU A 474 -3.99 8.56 -2.76
C LEU A 474 -3.71 10.03 -3.08
N PHE A 475 -3.52 10.36 -4.36
CA PHE A 475 -3.49 11.75 -4.78
C PHE A 475 -4.89 12.36 -4.68
N VAL A 476 -4.97 13.54 -4.05
CA VAL A 476 -6.23 14.27 -3.86
C VAL A 476 -6.62 15.11 -5.08
N ASN A 477 -5.63 15.52 -5.87
CA ASN A 477 -5.78 16.23 -7.14
C ASN A 477 -4.53 15.99 -8.00
N THR A 478 -4.64 16.26 -9.29
CA THR A 478 -3.51 16.33 -10.24
C THR A 478 -3.71 17.55 -11.16
N PRO A 479 -2.75 17.92 -12.02
CA PRO A 479 -2.98 18.97 -13.02
C PRO A 479 -4.21 18.70 -13.90
N ASP A 480 -4.48 17.44 -14.21
CA ASP A 480 -5.58 17.00 -15.08
C ASP A 480 -6.86 16.62 -14.35
N ILE A 481 -6.84 16.55 -13.01
CA ILE A 481 -7.97 16.03 -12.21
C ILE A 481 -8.27 17.00 -11.06
N LEU A 482 -9.32 17.76 -11.23
CA LEU A 482 -9.98 18.58 -10.23
C LEU A 482 -11.46 18.19 -10.21
N THR A 483 -11.81 17.22 -9.36
CA THR A 483 -13.17 16.66 -9.33
C THR A 483 -14.22 17.68 -8.87
N GLU A 484 -15.49 17.45 -9.21
CA GLU A 484 -16.61 18.29 -8.80
C GLU A 484 -16.67 18.49 -7.28
N PHE A 485 -16.28 17.48 -6.51
CA PHE A 485 -16.21 17.56 -5.05
C PHE A 485 -15.30 18.71 -4.57
N LEU A 486 -14.13 18.88 -5.20
CA LEU A 486 -13.21 19.98 -4.91
C LEU A 486 -13.66 21.30 -5.56
N GLN A 487 -14.23 21.26 -6.76
CA GLN A 487 -14.69 22.44 -7.48
C GLN A 487 -15.78 23.20 -6.69
N PHE A 488 -16.72 22.47 -6.09
CA PHE A 488 -17.93 23.03 -5.49
C PHE A 488 -17.98 22.93 -3.96
N GLY A 489 -17.17 22.05 -3.34
CA GLY A 489 -17.21 21.84 -1.89
C GLY A 489 -16.43 22.86 -1.05
N GLY A 490 -15.66 23.77 -1.70
CA GLY A 490 -14.90 24.81 -0.99
C GLY A 490 -13.84 24.26 -0.02
N PRO A 491 -13.32 25.09 0.89
CA PRO A 491 -12.28 24.69 1.83
C PRO A 491 -12.58 23.41 2.67
N PRO A 492 -13.84 23.13 3.08
CA PRO A 492 -14.15 21.88 3.77
C PRO A 492 -13.84 20.64 2.94
N ALA A 493 -14.15 20.65 1.62
CA ALA A 493 -13.85 19.51 0.75
C ALA A 493 -12.34 19.21 0.68
N TYR A 494 -11.49 20.23 0.67
CA TYR A 494 -10.04 20.10 0.70
C TYR A 494 -9.55 19.48 2.01
N LYS A 495 -10.09 19.88 3.16
CA LYS A 495 -9.78 19.27 4.45
C LYS A 495 -10.18 17.79 4.48
N ILE A 496 -11.43 17.48 4.07
CA ILE A 496 -11.96 16.12 4.06
C ILE A 496 -11.09 15.20 3.20
N ARG A 497 -10.82 15.60 1.96
CA ARG A 497 -10.03 14.77 1.03
C ARG A 497 -8.59 14.56 1.51
N ALA A 498 -7.94 15.63 2.01
CA ALA A 498 -6.59 15.52 2.56
C ALA A 498 -6.53 14.61 3.79
N ALA A 499 -7.48 14.73 4.72
CA ALA A 499 -7.52 13.89 5.92
C ALA A 499 -7.75 12.40 5.57
N LEU A 500 -8.70 12.10 4.66
CA LEU A 500 -8.95 10.73 4.22
C LEU A 500 -7.73 10.15 3.51
N ALA A 501 -7.14 10.88 2.55
CA ALA A 501 -5.95 10.41 1.84
C ALA A 501 -4.76 10.14 2.77
N ALA A 502 -4.53 11.06 3.71
CA ALA A 502 -3.43 10.99 4.65
C ALA A 502 -3.58 9.89 5.71
N THR A 503 -4.78 9.40 5.99
CA THR A 503 -5.01 8.44 7.08
C THR A 503 -5.44 7.05 6.60
N ALA A 504 -6.11 6.92 5.45
CA ALA A 504 -6.57 5.62 4.95
C ALA A 504 -5.44 4.81 4.29
N SER A 505 -4.54 5.45 3.56
CA SER A 505 -3.40 4.79 2.91
C SER A 505 -2.05 5.25 3.50
N PRO A 506 -1.05 4.37 3.50
CA PRO A 506 0.31 4.74 3.87
C PRO A 506 0.99 5.67 2.84
N SER A 507 0.43 5.84 1.64
CA SER A 507 0.93 6.76 0.61
C SER A 507 -0.17 7.70 0.12
N TRP A 508 0.13 9.00 0.07
CA TRP A 508 -0.77 10.03 -0.43
C TRP A 508 -0.01 11.16 -1.10
N GLY A 509 -0.71 11.98 -1.88
CA GLY A 509 -0.05 13.08 -2.58
C GLY A 509 -0.99 14.24 -2.92
N VAL A 510 -0.36 15.39 -3.18
CA VAL A 510 -1.01 16.62 -3.63
C VAL A 510 -0.27 17.22 -4.82
N TYR A 511 -0.99 17.87 -5.71
CA TYR A 511 -0.45 18.78 -6.70
C TYR A 511 -0.50 20.22 -6.17
N ALA A 512 0.56 20.99 -6.39
CA ALA A 512 0.71 22.38 -5.99
C ALA A 512 -0.49 23.25 -6.36
N GLY A 513 -0.92 24.11 -5.42
CA GLY A 513 -2.16 24.87 -5.52
C GLY A 513 -3.32 24.27 -4.73
N TYR A 514 -3.23 23.00 -4.34
CA TYR A 514 -4.18 22.39 -3.40
C TYR A 514 -4.20 23.15 -2.07
N GLU A 515 -3.03 23.49 -1.56
CA GLU A 515 -2.90 24.28 -0.34
C GLU A 515 -3.43 25.73 -0.46
N LEU A 516 -3.71 26.18 -1.68
CA LEU A 516 -4.31 27.50 -1.98
C LEU A 516 -5.80 27.40 -2.31
N TYR A 517 -6.40 26.22 -2.21
CA TYR A 517 -7.78 25.96 -2.58
C TYR A 517 -8.07 26.32 -4.05
N GLU A 518 -7.14 26.06 -4.98
CA GLU A 518 -7.36 26.24 -6.39
C GLU A 518 -8.47 25.28 -6.86
N ASN A 519 -9.69 25.82 -7.06
CA ASN A 519 -10.90 25.02 -7.27
C ASN A 519 -11.62 25.33 -8.59
N VAL A 520 -11.00 26.09 -9.50
CA VAL A 520 -11.64 26.44 -10.75
C VAL A 520 -11.18 25.49 -11.85
N ALA A 521 -12.10 24.75 -12.43
CA ALA A 521 -11.86 23.91 -13.59
C ALA A 521 -12.16 24.62 -14.90
N ARG A 522 -11.57 24.12 -15.97
CA ARG A 522 -11.94 24.51 -17.34
C ARG A 522 -13.38 24.07 -17.63
N VAL A 523 -14.17 24.93 -18.24
CA VAL A 523 -15.60 24.67 -18.53
C VAL A 523 -15.78 23.31 -19.23
N GLY A 524 -16.63 22.47 -18.65
CA GLY A 524 -16.94 21.14 -19.18
C GLY A 524 -15.82 20.11 -19.03
N SER A 525 -14.89 20.33 -18.10
CA SER A 525 -13.75 19.46 -17.84
C SER A 525 -13.44 19.39 -16.35
N GLU A 526 -12.72 18.36 -15.92
CA GLU A 526 -12.11 18.27 -14.59
C GLU A 526 -10.65 18.81 -14.57
N GLU A 527 -10.15 19.33 -15.67
CA GLU A 527 -8.83 19.94 -15.75
C GLU A 527 -8.83 21.33 -15.08
N ASN A 528 -7.79 21.64 -14.32
CA ASN A 528 -7.64 22.98 -13.74
C ASN A 528 -7.65 24.06 -14.83
N ILE A 529 -8.32 25.20 -14.56
CA ILE A 529 -8.19 26.38 -15.40
C ILE A 529 -6.76 26.92 -15.33
N ASP A 530 -6.25 27.48 -16.44
CA ASP A 530 -4.88 27.98 -16.52
C ASP A 530 -3.86 26.92 -16.07
N ASN A 531 -4.07 25.70 -16.57
CA ASN A 531 -3.32 24.52 -16.20
C ASN A 531 -1.85 24.66 -16.56
N GLU A 532 -0.97 24.40 -15.59
CA GLU A 532 0.48 24.43 -15.75
C GLU A 532 1.01 23.46 -16.81
N LYS A 533 0.21 22.50 -17.25
CA LYS A 533 0.48 21.66 -18.40
C LYS A 533 0.68 22.47 -19.69
N TYR A 534 0.08 23.65 -19.79
CA TYR A 534 0.09 24.47 -21.03
C TYR A 534 0.66 25.87 -20.85
N GLN A 535 0.84 26.32 -19.59
CA GLN A 535 1.29 27.68 -19.32
C GLN A 535 2.06 27.79 -18.00
N TYR A 536 2.66 28.95 -17.74
CA TYR A 536 3.30 29.23 -16.47
C TYR A 536 2.25 29.68 -15.44
N LYS A 537 2.48 29.35 -14.18
CA LYS A 537 1.64 29.79 -13.06
C LYS A 537 2.55 30.32 -11.94
N SER A 538 2.24 31.52 -11.46
CA SER A 538 2.97 32.10 -10.31
C SER A 538 2.06 32.09 -9.11
N ARG A 539 2.48 31.51 -8.01
CA ARG A 539 1.77 31.43 -6.74
C ARG A 539 2.55 32.11 -5.63
N ASP A 540 1.88 32.97 -4.86
CA ASP A 540 2.45 33.53 -3.66
C ASP A 540 1.94 32.78 -2.41
N PHE A 541 2.58 31.66 -2.15
CA PHE A 541 2.26 30.79 -1.01
C PHE A 541 2.43 31.52 0.33
N GLY A 542 3.48 32.35 0.45
CA GLY A 542 3.75 33.08 1.69
C GLY A 542 2.68 34.14 2.00
N ALA A 543 2.26 34.92 1.01
CA ALA A 543 1.19 35.89 1.18
C ALA A 543 -0.16 35.21 1.48
N ALA A 544 -0.45 34.07 0.88
CA ALA A 544 -1.67 33.32 1.16
C ALA A 544 -1.67 32.79 2.60
N GLU A 545 -0.57 32.24 3.07
CA GLU A 545 -0.43 31.74 4.44
C GLU A 545 -0.53 32.89 5.45
N ALA A 546 0.19 33.99 5.23
CA ALA A 546 0.12 35.18 6.09
C ALA A 546 -1.30 35.78 6.16
N ALA A 547 -2.10 35.63 5.11
CA ALA A 547 -3.49 36.08 5.06
C ALA A 547 -4.50 35.04 5.63
N GLY A 548 -4.05 33.88 6.14
CA GLY A 548 -4.91 32.79 6.62
C GLY A 548 -5.72 32.11 5.54
N ARG A 549 -5.27 32.20 4.29
CA ARG A 549 -5.93 31.61 3.10
C ARG A 549 -5.15 30.42 2.53
N SER A 550 -4.51 29.65 3.43
CA SER A 550 -3.72 28.47 3.04
C SER A 550 -4.07 27.25 3.86
N LEU A 551 -4.17 26.10 3.22
CA LEU A 551 -4.32 24.79 3.85
C LEU A 551 -2.97 24.22 4.34
N ALA A 552 -1.84 24.83 3.99
CA ALA A 552 -0.50 24.32 4.32
C ALA A 552 -0.32 23.99 5.83
N PRO A 553 -0.82 24.77 6.80
CA PRO A 553 -0.76 24.39 8.21
C PRO A 553 -1.50 23.09 8.54
N TYR A 554 -2.67 22.86 7.91
CA TYR A 554 -3.46 21.63 8.09
C TYR A 554 -2.74 20.41 7.49
N ILE A 555 -2.20 20.54 6.27
CA ILE A 555 -1.37 19.53 5.62
C ILE A 555 -0.16 19.18 6.47
N THR A 556 0.52 20.19 7.01
CA THR A 556 1.67 20.02 7.91
C THR A 556 1.26 19.21 9.16
N GLN A 557 0.10 19.49 9.72
CA GLN A 557 -0.42 18.75 10.87
C GLN A 557 -0.73 17.29 10.50
N LEU A 558 -1.36 17.03 9.34
CA LEU A 558 -1.63 15.67 8.86
C LEU A 558 -0.35 14.87 8.67
N ASN A 559 0.65 15.45 8.02
CA ASN A 559 1.94 14.78 7.80
C ASN A 559 2.68 14.51 9.12
N ARG A 560 2.61 15.43 10.10
CA ARG A 560 3.14 15.20 11.44
C ARG A 560 2.42 14.05 12.15
N ILE A 561 1.08 14.01 12.11
CA ILE A 561 0.28 12.91 12.68
C ILE A 561 0.72 11.57 12.05
N ARG A 562 0.88 11.50 10.75
CA ARG A 562 1.38 10.29 10.06
C ARG A 562 2.78 9.88 10.51
N ALA A 563 3.67 10.83 10.73
CA ALA A 563 5.03 10.57 11.18
C ALA A 563 5.07 10.03 12.63
N GLU A 564 4.21 10.56 13.49
CA GLU A 564 4.11 10.19 14.91
C GLU A 564 3.38 8.85 15.13
N HIS A 565 2.44 8.48 14.23
CA HIS A 565 1.57 7.31 14.38
C HIS A 565 1.90 6.20 13.36
N PRO A 566 2.66 5.17 13.76
CA PRO A 566 3.05 4.07 12.88
C PRO A 566 1.85 3.25 12.33
N ALA A 567 0.71 3.21 13.03
CA ALA A 567 -0.51 2.59 12.53
C ALA A 567 -0.97 3.19 11.19
N LEU A 568 -0.79 4.51 10.98
CA LEU A 568 -1.16 5.19 9.74
C LEU A 568 -0.23 4.88 8.56
N ARG A 569 0.92 4.26 8.83
CA ARG A 569 1.89 3.84 7.80
C ARG A 569 1.77 2.38 7.42
N GLN A 570 0.73 1.69 7.89
CA GLN A 570 0.38 0.32 7.49
C GLN A 570 -0.73 0.36 6.43
N LEU A 571 -0.78 -0.66 5.57
CA LEU A 571 -1.87 -0.77 4.57
C LEU A 571 -2.99 -1.70 5.07
N ARG A 572 -2.62 -2.84 5.66
CA ARG A 572 -3.52 -3.98 5.93
C ARG A 572 -4.25 -3.94 7.26
N ASN A 573 -4.22 -2.82 7.96
CA ASN A 573 -4.72 -2.65 9.32
C ASN A 573 -5.92 -1.69 9.42
N LEU A 574 -6.71 -1.55 8.36
CA LEU A 574 -7.87 -0.68 8.33
C LEU A 574 -9.15 -1.48 8.55
N ASP A 575 -9.92 -1.10 9.57
CA ASP A 575 -11.23 -1.66 9.89
C ASP A 575 -12.31 -0.59 9.75
N ILE A 576 -13.37 -0.90 8.99
CA ILE A 576 -14.56 -0.04 8.85
C ILE A 576 -15.48 -0.24 10.05
N HIS A 577 -16.06 0.87 10.53
CA HIS A 577 -17.05 0.89 11.60
C HIS A 577 -18.35 1.51 11.11
N TRP A 578 -19.42 1.40 11.92
CA TRP A 578 -20.75 1.84 11.53
C TRP A 578 -21.10 3.24 12.04
N SER A 579 -21.94 3.95 11.31
CA SER A 579 -22.65 5.15 11.75
C SER A 579 -24.06 5.19 11.14
N ASP A 580 -25.00 5.84 11.82
CA ASP A 580 -26.38 5.93 11.36
C ASP A 580 -26.56 6.96 10.22
N ASP A 581 -25.61 7.88 10.02
CA ASP A 581 -25.64 8.88 8.94
C ASP A 581 -24.89 8.38 7.71
N THR A 582 -25.49 8.53 6.53
CA THR A 582 -24.90 8.14 5.24
C THR A 582 -23.76 9.06 4.78
N SER A 583 -23.58 10.19 5.44
CA SER A 583 -22.47 11.14 5.18
C SER A 583 -21.35 11.08 6.23
N ILE A 584 -21.46 10.22 7.25
CA ILE A 584 -20.41 10.05 8.25
C ILE A 584 -19.72 8.71 8.02
N LEU A 585 -18.46 8.78 7.62
CA LEU A 585 -17.56 7.63 7.46
C LEU A 585 -16.75 7.42 8.74
N VAL A 586 -16.61 6.16 9.17
CA VAL A 586 -15.85 5.80 10.36
C VAL A 586 -14.95 4.60 10.08
N TYR A 587 -13.68 4.73 10.39
CA TYR A 587 -12.73 3.61 10.33
C TYR A 587 -11.65 3.74 11.40
N SER A 588 -11.00 2.65 11.72
CA SER A 588 -9.84 2.63 12.60
C SER A 588 -8.63 1.97 11.94
N LYS A 589 -7.46 2.27 12.48
CA LYS A 589 -6.19 1.61 12.16
C LYS A 589 -5.46 1.30 13.46
N TYR A 590 -5.03 0.06 13.60
CA TYR A 590 -4.34 -0.41 14.80
C TYR A 590 -3.02 -1.09 14.47
N LEU A 591 -2.02 -0.86 15.32
CA LEU A 591 -0.75 -1.57 15.30
C LEU A 591 -0.43 -2.02 16.72
N ASP A 592 -0.29 -3.33 16.92
CA ASP A 592 0.04 -3.92 18.21
C ASP A 592 1.41 -3.43 18.72
N GLY A 593 1.52 -3.27 20.03
CA GLY A 593 2.74 -2.81 20.71
C GLY A 593 3.97 -3.68 20.43
N LYS A 594 3.77 -4.98 20.21
CA LYS A 594 4.86 -5.91 19.84
C LYS A 594 5.58 -5.52 18.53
N PHE A 595 4.92 -4.73 17.66
CA PHE A 595 5.47 -4.28 16.38
C PHE A 595 5.94 -2.82 16.41
N THR A 596 5.76 -2.12 17.53
CA THR A 596 6.18 -0.73 17.66
C THR A 596 7.53 -0.64 18.40
N ARG A 597 8.31 0.39 18.08
CA ARG A 597 9.57 0.64 18.79
C ARG A 597 9.37 1.00 20.26
N SER A 598 8.21 1.54 20.61
CA SER A 598 7.89 1.94 21.98
C SER A 598 7.39 0.79 22.86
N GLY A 599 7.05 -0.35 22.26
CA GLY A 599 6.37 -1.46 22.94
C GLY A 599 4.91 -1.13 23.33
N ARG A 600 4.36 -0.03 22.81
CA ARG A 600 2.95 0.38 23.05
C ARG A 600 2.17 0.28 21.75
N GLY A 601 0.96 -0.23 21.84
CA GLY A 601 0.03 -0.20 20.71
C GLY A 601 -0.24 1.23 20.23
N ASP A 602 -0.56 1.36 18.96
CA ASP A 602 -0.94 2.63 18.32
C ASP A 602 -2.28 2.43 17.63
N ALA A 603 -3.30 3.16 18.08
CA ALA A 603 -4.66 3.05 17.56
C ALA A 603 -5.21 4.43 17.22
N ILE A 604 -5.66 4.57 15.97
CA ILE A 604 -6.25 5.80 15.43
C ILE A 604 -7.66 5.48 14.94
N ILE A 605 -8.64 6.27 15.36
CA ILE A 605 -10.00 6.25 14.85
C ILE A 605 -10.21 7.52 14.03
N VAL A 606 -10.73 7.39 12.83
CA VAL A 606 -11.09 8.52 11.96
C VAL A 606 -12.58 8.56 11.79
N VAL A 607 -13.17 9.75 12.04
CA VAL A 607 -14.58 10.03 11.78
C VAL A 607 -14.65 11.23 10.86
N ALA A 608 -15.21 11.07 9.67
CA ALA A 608 -15.25 12.11 8.65
C ALA A 608 -16.67 12.44 8.24
N ASN A 609 -17.01 13.72 8.28
CA ASN A 609 -18.19 14.25 7.63
C ASN A 609 -17.89 14.44 6.14
N LEU A 610 -18.53 13.67 5.29
CA LEU A 610 -18.35 13.70 3.83
C LEU A 610 -19.18 14.79 3.13
N ASP A 611 -20.07 15.47 3.86
CA ASP A 611 -20.83 16.60 3.34
C ASP A 611 -20.06 17.91 3.58
N PRO A 612 -19.48 18.54 2.55
CA PRO A 612 -18.71 19.76 2.71
C PRO A 612 -19.57 21.00 2.94
N HIS A 613 -20.90 20.89 2.96
CA HIS A 613 -21.83 22.02 2.98
C HIS A 613 -22.59 22.17 4.28
N SER A 614 -22.59 21.16 5.16
CA SER A 614 -23.36 21.24 6.40
C SER A 614 -22.73 20.48 7.56
N ALA A 615 -23.17 20.82 8.77
CA ALA A 615 -22.87 20.01 9.95
C ALA A 615 -23.68 18.72 9.92
N ARG A 616 -23.05 17.62 10.34
CA ARG A 616 -23.70 16.32 10.53
C ARG A 616 -23.52 15.86 11.96
N GLU A 617 -24.55 15.24 12.49
CA GLU A 617 -24.54 14.66 13.83
C GLU A 617 -25.19 13.29 13.83
N THR A 618 -24.55 12.33 14.49
CA THR A 618 -24.98 10.94 14.48
C THR A 618 -24.38 10.16 15.66
N THR A 619 -24.85 8.95 15.84
CA THR A 619 -24.15 7.94 16.66
C THR A 619 -23.23 7.12 15.78
N VAL A 620 -21.98 6.95 16.24
CA VAL A 620 -21.00 6.02 15.66
C VAL A 620 -20.87 4.80 16.55
N TYR A 621 -20.71 3.63 15.93
CA TYR A 621 -20.64 2.32 16.59
C TYR A 621 -19.28 1.70 16.29
N LEU A 622 -18.53 1.40 17.34
CA LEU A 622 -17.20 0.83 17.26
C LEU A 622 -17.16 -0.61 17.76
N ASP A 623 -16.23 -1.37 17.24
CA ASP A 623 -15.77 -2.61 17.86
C ASP A 623 -14.40 -2.35 18.52
N PRO A 624 -14.35 -2.07 19.84
CA PRO A 624 -13.09 -1.77 20.53
C PRO A 624 -12.08 -2.90 20.53
N THR A 625 -12.52 -4.16 20.30
CA THR A 625 -11.62 -5.31 20.24
C THR A 625 -10.63 -5.20 19.06
N ARG A 626 -11.02 -4.51 17.98
CA ARG A 626 -10.18 -4.26 16.79
C ARG A 626 -8.93 -3.43 17.09
N PHE A 627 -8.94 -2.68 18.16
CA PHE A 627 -7.78 -1.88 18.61
C PHE A 627 -7.34 -2.22 20.04
N GLY A 628 -7.63 -3.45 20.49
CA GLY A 628 -7.09 -4.02 21.72
C GLY A 628 -7.68 -3.47 23.01
N VAL A 629 -8.87 -2.86 22.96
CA VAL A 629 -9.61 -2.34 24.12
C VAL A 629 -10.74 -3.30 24.49
N ASN A 630 -11.00 -3.45 25.80
CA ASN A 630 -12.13 -4.21 26.29
C ASN A 630 -13.44 -3.51 25.87
N PRO A 631 -14.38 -4.21 25.20
CA PRO A 631 -15.61 -3.57 24.72
C PRO A 631 -16.52 -3.07 25.84
N ASP A 632 -16.42 -3.64 27.04
CA ASP A 632 -17.28 -3.28 28.19
C ASP A 632 -16.70 -2.10 29.01
N GLU A 633 -15.53 -1.58 28.63
CA GLU A 633 -14.86 -0.50 29.36
C GLU A 633 -14.81 0.78 28.51
N PRO A 634 -15.11 1.95 29.11
CA PRO A 634 -14.87 3.22 28.42
C PRO A 634 -13.37 3.49 28.27
N PHE A 635 -13.00 4.21 27.20
CA PHE A 635 -11.62 4.58 26.91
C PHE A 635 -11.49 6.04 26.52
N GLU A 636 -10.34 6.66 26.85
CA GLU A 636 -10.05 8.03 26.48
C GLU A 636 -9.55 8.10 25.03
N VAL A 637 -10.06 9.08 24.27
CA VAL A 637 -9.56 9.44 22.96
C VAL A 637 -9.16 10.91 22.93
N THR A 638 -8.08 11.22 22.22
CA THR A 638 -7.61 12.59 21.98
C THR A 638 -7.67 12.91 20.49
N ASP A 639 -8.44 13.93 20.13
CA ASP A 639 -8.44 14.44 18.74
C ASP A 639 -7.11 15.13 18.43
N LEU A 640 -6.40 14.60 17.45
CA LEU A 640 -5.08 15.08 17.04
C LEU A 640 -5.13 16.41 16.27
N ILE A 641 -6.28 16.78 15.74
CA ILE A 641 -6.51 18.08 15.06
C ILE A 641 -6.84 19.16 16.09
N THR A 642 -7.92 18.98 16.86
CA THR A 642 -8.46 19.99 17.77
C THR A 642 -7.86 19.95 19.17
N ARG A 643 -7.16 18.87 19.54
CA ARG A 643 -6.64 18.57 20.87
C ARG A 643 -7.70 18.33 21.95
N GLN A 644 -8.95 18.20 21.57
CA GLN A 644 -10.03 17.85 22.48
C GLN A 644 -9.91 16.39 22.93
N LYS A 645 -10.39 16.13 24.16
CA LYS A 645 -10.42 14.79 24.73
C LYS A 645 -11.86 14.36 25.01
N PHE A 646 -12.11 13.09 24.74
CA PHE A 646 -13.43 12.50 24.95
C PHE A 646 -13.29 11.15 25.65
N ILE A 647 -14.34 10.74 26.35
CA ILE A 647 -14.48 9.37 26.86
C ILE A 647 -15.46 8.65 25.94
N TRP A 648 -14.97 7.63 25.28
CA TRP A 648 -15.71 6.84 24.30
C TRP A 648 -15.95 5.41 24.76
N GLY A 649 -16.87 4.71 24.10
CA GLY A 649 -17.19 3.30 24.26
C GLY A 649 -17.59 2.71 22.91
N GLN A 650 -18.45 1.69 22.96
CA GLN A 650 -18.97 1.07 21.72
C GLN A 650 -19.88 2.01 20.92
N GLN A 651 -20.59 2.94 21.57
CA GLN A 651 -21.53 3.89 20.94
C GLN A 651 -21.20 5.32 21.38
N ASN A 652 -21.02 6.20 20.41
CA ASN A 652 -20.55 7.56 20.70
C ASN A 652 -21.30 8.55 19.82
N PHE A 653 -21.83 9.62 20.44
CA PHE A 653 -22.38 10.74 19.69
C PHE A 653 -21.26 11.59 19.12
N VAL A 654 -21.37 11.96 17.86
CA VAL A 654 -20.46 12.88 17.16
C VAL A 654 -21.25 13.99 16.47
N ARG A 655 -20.67 15.19 16.43
CA ARG A 655 -21.14 16.31 15.63
C ARG A 655 -19.94 16.94 14.94
N LEU A 656 -19.90 16.86 13.62
CA LEU A 656 -18.85 17.40 12.76
C LEU A 656 -19.39 18.49 11.87
N ASP A 657 -18.87 19.71 12.07
CA ASP A 657 -19.26 20.88 11.29
C ASP A 657 -18.27 21.10 10.15
N ALA A 658 -18.75 21.05 8.91
CA ALA A 658 -17.93 21.19 7.71
C ALA A 658 -17.06 22.46 7.72
N PHE A 659 -17.59 23.57 8.23
CA PHE A 659 -16.91 24.87 8.22
C PHE A 659 -15.97 25.10 9.41
N ILE A 660 -16.05 24.26 10.44
CA ILE A 660 -15.16 24.31 11.61
C ILE A 660 -14.08 23.25 11.48
N GLU A 661 -14.47 21.98 11.70
CA GLU A 661 -13.61 20.82 11.51
C GLU A 661 -14.44 19.61 11.06
N PRO A 662 -14.30 19.19 9.78
CA PRO A 662 -15.10 18.10 9.23
C PRO A 662 -14.59 16.70 9.62
N VAL A 663 -13.40 16.59 10.22
CA VAL A 663 -12.78 15.29 10.48
C VAL A 663 -12.20 15.22 11.88
N HIS A 664 -12.58 14.23 12.65
CA HIS A 664 -11.84 13.82 13.85
C HIS A 664 -10.78 12.77 13.47
N ILE A 665 -9.55 12.98 13.93
CA ILE A 665 -8.49 11.98 13.92
C ILE A 665 -8.13 11.70 15.38
N LEU A 666 -8.69 10.63 15.93
CA LEU A 666 -8.68 10.34 17.35
C LEU A 666 -7.61 9.30 17.69
N ARG A 667 -6.63 9.68 18.51
CA ARG A 667 -5.73 8.73 19.13
C ARG A 667 -6.42 8.08 20.32
N VAL A 668 -6.44 6.75 20.36
CA VAL A 668 -6.92 5.98 21.51
C VAL A 668 -5.81 5.92 22.58
N GLU A 669 -6.14 6.26 23.82
CA GLU A 669 -5.22 6.10 24.94
C GLU A 669 -5.26 4.65 25.43
N LEU A 670 -4.39 3.81 24.88
CA LEU A 670 -4.32 2.40 25.21
C LEU A 670 -3.75 2.17 26.63
N PRO A 671 -4.24 1.15 27.37
CA PRO A 671 -3.69 0.78 28.66
C PRO A 671 -2.19 0.52 28.62
N ARG A 672 -1.46 0.84 29.67
CA ARG A 672 -0.04 0.50 29.77
C ARG A 672 0.11 -1.01 29.89
N GLY A 673 0.81 -1.64 28.95
CA GLY A 673 1.15 -3.07 29.00
C GLY A 673 0.38 -3.97 28.05
N LYS A 674 -0.33 -3.42 27.09
CA LYS A 674 -0.90 -4.18 25.95
C LYS A 674 -0.30 -3.72 24.63
#